data_add2a9942813ad98b9e5b79459923fc1
#
_entry.id   add2a9942813ad98b9e5b79459923fc1
#
_cell.length_a   1.000
_cell.length_b   1.000
_cell.length_c   1.000
_cell.angle_alpha   90.00
_cell.angle_beta   90.00
_cell.angle_gamma   90.00
#
_symmetry.space_group_name_H-M   'P 1'
#
loop_
_entity.id
_entity.type
_entity.pdbx_description
1 polymer ?
#
loop_
_entity_poly.entity_id
_entity_poly.type
_entity_poly.pdbx_seq_one_letter_code
_entity_poly.pdbx_strand_id
1 'polypeptide(L)'
;MSDRLALMIDLERCFGCKSCEVACKQEHRLGPGEYRNKVVWTGASDEPGLAFLTLTCQHCERPACVRACPVNPKAIVKDAVTGVVSVVEDRCTGCGECVIACPYSAMGYDAHGHHAVKCDLCAHRRGAGLDPACASVCPAHAISFGSRDALLARAAQEGRQPRDNDHFLLGPATVYLERLAPREEARTPAHPAPVPARVPAAGGRRPAFMDALAAQAVMFDSQPSFPYGESRADTTADRVVPGGCNLCFNCCSTKFHFRGDELVRITGNDEDPVLRGRVCPKSQLTLQLYHSEHRLTHPLKRVGERGEGRFERISWVQALDEIAAKMKAVREAHGPEALAMFVGTRTGMLDYLGTTKMFAQLWGTPNIDGTDPFCASGKNVAFEITQGRIGSGNSYTAGDIGSARMYLYLGDNQAETRPVYFGMVNDWRVRNGAKMVVVDPRLTATASKADRWLPIRSGTDMALALALCQHILAHDLHDRKFCDGWVLGFEKWRDFILAQGYTPEWAEPITGIAAAEIRRLAEEIAAADGCVIFASRGVNQHTNSTQTNRTLMFLAAITGNWGRRGGTYMNMSASTPIAPAIPAERKVKPNRQKVRRSPAGWTEAMLHGRPYPLKALIACNNPLGQWPGQDKARAAFLALDLVVHIELFANETSAFADYVLPAATGIEKGEIGRSNDDRRVVWIDKMIEPPGEAKSDSWIWIELGKHFGFEDVLKEEYKDSGVFWDEVCTQNEQLRGITQQRLHSVPYRWVRQPVATEDAPEIDTLYLEGTTAVGAPPGHRFPTKSGKLEFWTEELERKFATVGLSALPEFYSEREQLVDLPYVELLDADGEAGVVSPFCRPDTGTSRGRITAGSADGPGARLRAQGYDTELVTGRPPAAHFHSWTHYFWQAQEMWPDLYCQIHPDKAAALGIADGQRVKVETSHGAIEAVAWIHAGIRPTAVFIPIGWGERQPYHPWRSVNFLTDGTQRDPASDQTNLKALLCRVAPAGK
;
A
#
# COMPACT_ATOMS: atom_id res chain seq x y z
N MET A 1 -42.81 20.85 -5.04
CA MET A 1 -41.42 20.79 -4.58
C MET A 1 -40.58 20.65 -5.82
N SER A 2 -39.54 21.43 -6.02
CA SER A 2 -38.71 21.34 -7.22
C SER A 2 -37.85 20.08 -7.16
N ASP A 3 -37.91 19.22 -8.19
CA ASP A 3 -37.06 18.03 -8.31
C ASP A 3 -35.59 18.38 -8.59
N ARG A 4 -35.09 19.41 -7.91
CA ARG A 4 -33.73 19.92 -8.09
C ARG A 4 -32.70 18.87 -7.75
N LEU A 5 -31.97 18.38 -8.77
CA LEU A 5 -30.95 17.36 -8.60
C LEU A 5 -29.66 17.94 -8.01
N ALA A 6 -28.99 17.16 -7.16
CA ALA A 6 -27.78 17.57 -6.46
C ALA A 6 -26.83 16.41 -6.21
N LEU A 7 -25.57 16.76 -5.95
CA LEU A 7 -24.62 15.92 -5.23
C LEU A 7 -24.61 16.33 -3.75
N MET A 8 -24.49 15.35 -2.88
CA MET A 8 -24.16 15.55 -1.47
C MET A 8 -22.79 14.94 -1.16
N ILE A 9 -21.92 15.73 -0.59
CA ILE A 9 -20.51 15.38 -0.31
C ILE A 9 -20.27 15.43 1.19
N ASP A 10 -20.00 14.28 1.80
CA ASP A 10 -19.73 14.16 3.23
C ASP A 10 -18.22 14.36 3.49
N LEU A 11 -17.89 15.49 4.12
CA LEU A 11 -16.50 15.86 4.40
C LEU A 11 -15.85 15.00 5.51
N GLU A 12 -16.66 14.34 6.35
CA GLU A 12 -16.13 13.39 7.35
C GLU A 12 -15.72 12.07 6.70
N ARG A 13 -16.51 11.57 5.75
CA ARG A 13 -16.18 10.35 5.02
C ARG A 13 -15.11 10.57 3.96
N CYS A 14 -15.04 11.73 3.33
CA CYS A 14 -14.08 12.04 2.28
C CYS A 14 -12.65 12.14 2.86
N PHE A 15 -11.72 11.35 2.34
CA PHE A 15 -10.29 11.37 2.68
C PHE A 15 -9.37 11.71 1.49
N GLY A 16 -9.90 12.36 0.46
CA GLY A 16 -9.10 12.96 -0.61
C GLY A 16 -8.43 11.98 -1.58
N CYS A 17 -8.93 10.76 -1.73
CA CYS A 17 -8.29 9.72 -2.54
C CYS A 17 -8.31 9.95 -4.06
N LYS A 18 -9.07 10.94 -4.57
CA LYS A 18 -9.20 11.30 -5.99
C LYS A 18 -9.91 10.26 -6.89
N SER A 19 -10.52 9.21 -6.35
CA SER A 19 -11.24 8.20 -7.14
C SER A 19 -12.35 8.81 -8.00
N CYS A 20 -13.09 9.76 -7.45
CA CYS A 20 -14.16 10.50 -8.16
C CYS A 20 -13.62 11.38 -9.30
N GLU A 21 -12.42 11.91 -9.17
CA GLU A 21 -11.71 12.68 -10.19
C GLU A 21 -11.32 11.79 -11.38
N VAL A 22 -10.70 10.63 -11.09
CA VAL A 22 -10.35 9.63 -12.12
C VAL A 22 -11.57 9.12 -12.86
N ALA A 23 -12.62 8.73 -12.13
CA ALA A 23 -13.86 8.25 -12.75
C ALA A 23 -14.50 9.30 -13.65
N CYS A 24 -14.50 10.56 -13.23
CA CYS A 24 -15.03 11.66 -14.03
C CYS A 24 -14.22 11.87 -15.32
N LYS A 25 -12.88 11.82 -15.23
CA LYS A 25 -11.99 11.90 -16.40
C LYS A 25 -12.25 10.76 -17.37
N GLN A 26 -12.32 9.52 -16.89
CA GLN A 26 -12.59 8.35 -17.73
C GLN A 26 -13.98 8.38 -18.36
N GLU A 27 -15.02 8.73 -17.58
CA GLU A 27 -16.41 8.81 -18.06
C GLU A 27 -16.61 9.84 -19.17
N HIS A 28 -15.92 10.98 -19.04
CA HIS A 28 -16.07 12.10 -19.97
C HIS A 28 -14.89 12.26 -20.93
N ARG A 29 -13.93 11.30 -20.94
CA ARG A 29 -12.73 11.30 -21.80
C ARG A 29 -11.93 12.60 -21.73
N LEU A 30 -11.75 13.11 -20.50
CA LEU A 30 -11.02 14.37 -20.29
C LEU A 30 -9.53 14.14 -20.38
N GLY A 31 -8.88 15.02 -21.13
CA GLY A 31 -7.43 15.04 -21.28
C GLY A 31 -6.68 15.59 -20.07
N PRO A 32 -5.34 15.69 -20.19
CA PRO A 32 -4.51 16.36 -19.19
C PRO A 32 -4.97 17.82 -18.98
N GLY A 33 -4.99 18.27 -17.73
CA GLY A 33 -5.43 19.62 -17.37
C GLY A 33 -6.94 19.86 -17.33
N GLU A 34 -7.74 18.97 -17.90
CA GLU A 34 -9.21 19.11 -17.97
C GLU A 34 -9.91 18.47 -16.77
N TYR A 35 -10.80 19.21 -16.13
CA TYR A 35 -11.55 18.75 -14.96
C TYR A 35 -13.01 19.19 -14.99
N ARG A 36 -13.93 18.24 -14.73
CA ARG A 36 -15.34 18.53 -14.36
C ARG A 36 -15.55 18.38 -12.85
N ASN A 37 -14.64 17.68 -12.19
CA ASN A 37 -14.59 17.41 -10.76
C ASN A 37 -13.11 17.32 -10.34
N LYS A 38 -12.70 18.04 -9.30
CA LYS A 38 -11.32 18.08 -8.82
C LYS A 38 -11.27 17.95 -7.31
N VAL A 39 -10.43 17.07 -6.79
CA VAL A 39 -10.21 16.92 -5.35
C VAL A 39 -8.98 17.72 -4.96
N VAL A 40 -9.17 18.70 -4.10
CA VAL A 40 -8.09 19.50 -3.54
C VAL A 40 -7.81 19.08 -2.09
N TRP A 41 -6.54 19.03 -1.77
CA TRP A 41 -6.06 18.88 -0.42
C TRP A 41 -5.81 20.28 0.12
N THR A 42 -6.34 20.57 1.30
CA THR A 42 -6.24 21.88 1.93
C THR A 42 -5.77 21.72 3.37
N GLY A 43 -5.14 22.73 3.91
CA GLY A 43 -4.63 22.83 5.27
C GLY A 43 -3.77 24.09 5.37
N ALA A 44 -3.66 24.67 6.56
CA ALA A 44 -2.68 25.71 6.79
C ALA A 44 -1.28 25.07 6.83
N SER A 45 -0.25 25.77 6.34
CA SER A 45 1.12 25.27 6.40
C SER A 45 1.68 25.26 7.81
N ASP A 46 1.19 26.15 8.65
CA ASP A 46 1.64 26.47 10.02
C ASP A 46 0.85 25.75 11.11
N GLU A 47 -0.28 25.11 10.78
CA GLU A 47 -1.07 24.32 11.72
C GLU A 47 -1.19 22.86 11.26
N PRO A 48 -1.14 21.88 12.18
CA PRO A 48 -1.35 20.50 11.83
C PRO A 48 -2.82 20.27 11.45
N GLY A 49 -3.10 20.28 10.16
CA GLY A 49 -4.43 20.05 9.62
C GLY A 49 -4.39 19.62 8.17
N LEU A 50 -5.19 18.60 7.83
CA LEU A 50 -5.35 18.13 6.48
C LEU A 50 -6.85 17.95 6.19
N ALA A 51 -7.36 18.68 5.22
CA ALA A 51 -8.73 18.61 4.78
C ALA A 51 -8.81 18.35 3.28
N PHE A 52 -9.93 17.79 2.84
CA PHE A 52 -10.16 17.39 1.46
C PHE A 52 -11.47 17.99 0.96
N LEU A 53 -11.41 18.66 -0.18
CA LEU A 53 -12.57 19.26 -0.78
C LEU A 53 -12.71 18.79 -2.24
N THR A 54 -13.86 18.21 -2.55
CA THR A 54 -14.23 17.87 -3.92
C THR A 54 -14.89 19.10 -4.55
N LEU A 55 -14.18 19.78 -5.44
CA LEU A 55 -14.66 20.90 -6.20
C LEU A 55 -15.42 20.40 -7.42
N THR A 56 -16.70 20.74 -7.53
CA THR A 56 -17.56 20.39 -8.66
C THR A 56 -18.55 21.51 -8.91
N CYS A 57 -19.26 21.46 -10.02
CA CYS A 57 -20.30 22.45 -10.30
C CYS A 57 -21.38 22.49 -9.21
N GLN A 58 -21.72 23.68 -8.76
CA GLN A 58 -22.71 23.89 -7.71
C GLN A 58 -24.16 23.87 -8.25
N HIS A 59 -24.37 23.84 -9.55
CA HIS A 59 -25.68 23.91 -10.18
C HIS A 59 -26.58 25.00 -9.56
N CYS A 60 -26.04 26.21 -9.53
CA CYS A 60 -26.60 27.36 -8.82
C CYS A 60 -28.04 27.67 -9.28
N GLU A 61 -28.85 28.21 -8.36
CA GLU A 61 -30.18 28.70 -8.69
C GLU A 61 -30.10 29.92 -9.61
N ARG A 62 -29.14 30.79 -9.34
CA ARG A 62 -28.83 32.01 -10.12
C ARG A 62 -27.44 31.94 -10.75
N PRO A 63 -27.20 31.06 -11.75
CA PRO A 63 -25.85 30.73 -12.22
C PRO A 63 -25.18 31.92 -12.91
N ALA A 64 -24.06 32.39 -12.37
CA ALA A 64 -23.25 33.47 -12.94
C ALA A 64 -22.71 33.10 -14.34
N CYS A 65 -22.33 31.86 -14.57
CA CYS A 65 -21.85 31.35 -15.86
C CYS A 65 -22.91 31.47 -16.99
N VAL A 66 -24.22 31.24 -16.68
CA VAL A 66 -25.30 31.43 -17.64
C VAL A 66 -25.44 32.90 -17.99
N ARG A 67 -25.36 33.80 -16.99
CA ARG A 67 -25.47 35.24 -17.21
C ARG A 67 -24.31 35.78 -18.04
N ALA A 68 -23.09 35.31 -17.76
CA ALA A 68 -21.89 35.77 -18.46
C ALA A 68 -21.75 35.24 -19.91
N CYS A 69 -22.47 34.18 -20.29
CA CYS A 69 -22.40 33.62 -21.64
C CYS A 69 -22.92 34.64 -22.67
N PRO A 70 -22.09 35.09 -23.64
CA PRO A 70 -22.48 36.08 -24.62
C PRO A 70 -23.28 35.53 -25.83
N VAL A 71 -23.24 34.20 -25.99
CA VAL A 71 -23.81 33.49 -27.15
C VAL A 71 -25.33 33.54 -27.13
N ASN A 72 -25.95 33.71 -28.29
CA ASN A 72 -27.41 33.70 -28.42
C ASN A 72 -27.86 32.75 -29.55
N PRO A 73 -28.66 31.69 -29.29
CA PRO A 73 -29.09 31.29 -27.95
C PRO A 73 -27.90 30.82 -27.09
N LYS A 74 -28.01 31.01 -25.77
CA LYS A 74 -26.92 30.76 -24.83
C LYS A 74 -26.37 29.34 -24.95
N ALA A 75 -25.04 29.21 -24.91
CA ALA A 75 -24.34 27.92 -24.89
C ALA A 75 -24.41 27.28 -23.50
N ILE A 76 -24.54 28.09 -22.41
CA ILE A 76 -24.73 27.55 -21.07
C ILE A 76 -26.23 27.70 -20.71
N VAL A 77 -26.86 26.59 -20.41
CA VAL A 77 -28.26 26.48 -20.13
C VAL A 77 -28.56 25.89 -18.76
N LYS A 78 -29.66 26.24 -18.17
CA LYS A 78 -30.19 25.65 -16.94
C LYS A 78 -31.52 24.96 -17.25
N ASP A 79 -31.59 23.67 -16.90
CA ASP A 79 -32.84 22.92 -17.00
C ASP A 79 -33.83 23.40 -15.94
N ALA A 80 -35.07 23.68 -16.39
CA ALA A 80 -36.10 24.29 -15.53
C ALA A 80 -36.65 23.32 -14.48
N VAL A 81 -36.65 22.01 -14.75
CA VAL A 81 -37.21 20.97 -13.88
C VAL A 81 -36.17 20.52 -12.88
N THR A 82 -35.03 20.05 -13.37
CA THR A 82 -33.97 19.44 -12.56
C THR A 82 -32.99 20.45 -11.96
N GLY A 83 -32.99 21.68 -12.43
CA GLY A 83 -32.06 22.74 -12.04
C GLY A 83 -30.63 22.54 -12.52
N VAL A 84 -30.37 21.50 -13.30
CA VAL A 84 -29.03 21.18 -13.81
C VAL A 84 -28.56 22.24 -14.79
N VAL A 85 -27.34 22.74 -14.58
CA VAL A 85 -26.67 23.66 -15.50
C VAL A 85 -25.71 22.87 -16.38
N SER A 86 -25.82 23.01 -17.70
CA SER A 86 -25.01 22.29 -18.69
C SER A 86 -24.45 23.21 -19.78
N VAL A 87 -23.45 22.73 -20.50
CA VAL A 87 -22.91 23.37 -21.71
C VAL A 87 -23.48 22.68 -22.93
N VAL A 88 -24.00 23.45 -23.89
CA VAL A 88 -24.36 22.97 -25.23
C VAL A 88 -23.13 23.21 -26.10
N GLU A 89 -22.33 22.17 -26.31
CA GLU A 89 -21.00 22.26 -26.94
C GLU A 89 -21.08 22.88 -28.33
N ASP A 90 -22.02 22.46 -29.16
CA ASP A 90 -22.22 23.00 -30.53
C ASP A 90 -22.50 24.50 -30.60
N ARG A 91 -22.92 25.12 -29.51
CA ARG A 91 -23.15 26.54 -29.40
C ARG A 91 -22.00 27.33 -28.81
N CYS A 92 -21.06 26.63 -28.17
CA CYS A 92 -19.97 27.25 -27.43
C CYS A 92 -18.90 27.81 -28.38
N THR A 93 -18.59 29.09 -28.25
CA THR A 93 -17.55 29.74 -29.04
C THR A 93 -16.19 29.75 -28.37
N GLY A 94 -16.04 29.11 -27.20
CA GLY A 94 -14.78 29.04 -26.49
C GLY A 94 -14.28 30.36 -25.87
N CYS A 95 -15.14 31.37 -25.70
CA CYS A 95 -14.72 32.69 -25.23
C CYS A 95 -14.19 32.74 -23.78
N GLY A 96 -14.40 31.70 -22.95
CA GLY A 96 -13.91 31.63 -21.58
C GLY A 96 -14.65 32.49 -20.54
N GLU A 97 -15.59 33.37 -20.90
CA GLU A 97 -16.27 34.27 -19.99
C GLU A 97 -16.96 33.55 -18.82
N CYS A 98 -17.51 32.38 -19.06
CA CYS A 98 -18.12 31.56 -18.01
C CYS A 98 -17.12 30.97 -17.02
N VAL A 99 -15.91 30.74 -17.44
CA VAL A 99 -14.81 30.23 -16.58
C VAL A 99 -14.43 31.32 -15.57
N ILE A 100 -14.23 32.55 -16.06
CA ILE A 100 -13.89 33.72 -15.25
C ILE A 100 -15.04 34.09 -14.30
N ALA A 101 -16.29 34.00 -14.78
CA ALA A 101 -17.47 34.38 -14.01
C ALA A 101 -17.85 33.39 -12.90
N CYS A 102 -17.27 32.16 -12.86
CA CYS A 102 -17.64 31.16 -11.86
C CYS A 102 -16.88 31.38 -10.55
N PRO A 103 -17.52 31.83 -9.45
CA PRO A 103 -16.81 32.11 -8.20
C PRO A 103 -16.40 30.82 -7.45
N TYR A 104 -16.94 29.67 -7.84
CA TYR A 104 -16.59 28.36 -7.26
C TYR A 104 -15.45 27.66 -8.01
N SER A 105 -14.87 28.28 -9.05
CA SER A 105 -13.83 27.67 -9.89
C SER A 105 -14.20 26.27 -10.41
N ALA A 106 -15.51 26.07 -10.71
CA ALA A 106 -16.08 24.77 -11.09
C ALA A 106 -16.31 24.62 -12.61
N MET A 107 -15.78 25.55 -13.41
CA MET A 107 -15.73 25.51 -14.85
C MET A 107 -14.33 25.19 -15.31
N GLY A 108 -14.21 24.31 -16.28
CA GLY A 108 -12.97 24.01 -17.00
C GLY A 108 -13.05 24.49 -18.46
N TYR A 109 -11.98 24.27 -19.19
CA TYR A 109 -11.86 24.58 -20.61
C TYR A 109 -11.21 23.40 -21.32
N ASP A 110 -11.82 22.94 -22.40
CA ASP A 110 -11.24 21.98 -23.32
C ASP A 110 -10.49 22.75 -24.40
N ALA A 111 -9.16 22.69 -24.35
CA ALA A 111 -8.31 23.40 -25.31
C ALA A 111 -8.38 22.80 -26.73
N HIS A 112 -8.65 21.52 -26.86
CA HIS A 112 -8.77 20.83 -28.15
C HIS A 112 -10.13 21.03 -28.82
N GLY A 113 -11.20 20.89 -28.03
CA GLY A 113 -12.57 21.16 -28.51
C GLY A 113 -12.95 22.63 -28.52
N HIS A 114 -12.08 23.52 -28.01
CA HIS A 114 -12.34 24.98 -27.93
C HIS A 114 -13.69 25.35 -27.30
N HIS A 115 -14.06 24.64 -26.22
CA HIS A 115 -15.31 24.91 -25.51
C HIS A 115 -15.14 24.79 -23.98
N ALA A 116 -16.08 25.42 -23.26
CA ALA A 116 -16.14 25.30 -21.81
C ALA A 116 -16.63 23.92 -21.39
N VAL A 117 -16.02 23.36 -20.35
CA VAL A 117 -16.42 22.07 -19.74
C VAL A 117 -16.81 22.24 -18.29
N LYS A 118 -17.80 21.47 -17.83
CA LYS A 118 -18.23 21.45 -16.43
C LYS A 118 -19.04 20.19 -16.10
N CYS A 119 -19.20 19.90 -14.83
CA CYS A 119 -20.09 18.85 -14.38
C CYS A 119 -21.54 19.11 -14.84
N ASP A 120 -22.16 18.11 -15.45
CA ASP A 120 -23.55 18.06 -15.88
C ASP A 120 -24.35 16.98 -15.11
N LEU A 121 -23.82 16.51 -13.99
CA LEU A 121 -24.28 15.35 -13.21
C LEU A 121 -24.37 14.07 -14.04
N CYS A 122 -23.49 13.90 -15.01
CA CYS A 122 -23.45 12.77 -15.96
C CYS A 122 -24.82 12.54 -16.63
N ALA A 123 -25.30 13.50 -17.43
CA ALA A 123 -26.63 13.48 -18.05
C ALA A 123 -26.92 12.17 -18.80
N HIS A 124 -25.94 11.63 -19.54
CA HIS A 124 -26.05 10.37 -20.27
C HIS A 124 -26.26 9.16 -19.34
N ARG A 125 -25.55 9.10 -18.21
CA ARG A 125 -25.73 8.02 -17.21
C ARG A 125 -27.10 8.09 -16.55
N ARG A 126 -27.53 9.30 -16.18
CA ARG A 126 -28.85 9.51 -15.59
C ARG A 126 -29.98 9.10 -16.56
N GLY A 127 -29.81 9.37 -17.85
CA GLY A 127 -30.72 8.89 -18.92
C GLY A 127 -30.82 7.36 -18.98
N ALA A 128 -29.78 6.63 -18.55
CA ALA A 128 -29.76 5.19 -18.43
C ALA A 128 -30.16 4.69 -17.02
N GLY A 129 -30.66 5.54 -16.13
CA GLY A 129 -31.02 5.16 -14.75
C GLY A 129 -29.83 4.91 -13.82
N LEU A 130 -28.64 5.38 -14.17
CA LEU A 130 -27.40 5.16 -13.40
C LEU A 130 -27.00 6.43 -12.65
N ASP A 131 -26.34 6.25 -11.49
CA ASP A 131 -25.75 7.34 -10.74
C ASP A 131 -24.57 7.98 -11.49
N PRO A 132 -24.27 9.28 -11.22
CA PRO A 132 -23.03 9.91 -11.72
C PRO A 132 -21.80 9.09 -11.39
N ALA A 133 -20.82 9.04 -12.31
CA ALA A 133 -19.62 8.21 -12.18
C ALA A 133 -18.86 8.44 -10.87
N CYS A 134 -18.77 9.70 -10.43
CA CYS A 134 -18.09 10.05 -9.17
C CYS A 134 -18.77 9.47 -7.91
N ALA A 135 -20.09 9.38 -7.90
CA ALA A 135 -20.85 8.79 -6.80
C ALA A 135 -20.73 7.26 -6.80
N SER A 136 -20.85 6.63 -7.97
CA SER A 136 -20.83 5.15 -8.10
C SER A 136 -19.52 4.49 -7.71
N VAL A 137 -18.36 5.19 -7.78
CA VAL A 137 -17.02 4.63 -7.50
C VAL A 137 -16.50 5.00 -6.11
N CYS A 138 -17.11 5.95 -5.40
CA CYS A 138 -16.53 6.52 -4.20
C CYS A 138 -16.18 5.47 -3.13
N PRO A 139 -14.89 5.25 -2.78
CA PRO A 139 -14.51 4.21 -1.83
C PRO A 139 -14.99 4.49 -0.40
N ALA A 140 -15.27 5.75 -0.09
CA ALA A 140 -15.80 6.20 1.21
C ALA A 140 -17.33 6.29 1.26
N HIS A 141 -18.04 6.12 0.12
CA HIS A 141 -19.44 6.51 -0.02
C HIS A 141 -19.71 7.94 0.48
N ALA A 142 -18.73 8.82 0.28
CA ALA A 142 -18.81 10.21 0.67
C ALA A 142 -19.64 11.05 -0.31
N ILE A 143 -19.84 10.57 -1.53
CA ILE A 143 -20.61 11.26 -2.56
C ILE A 143 -21.93 10.51 -2.79
N SER A 144 -23.00 11.24 -2.70
CA SER A 144 -24.36 10.75 -2.98
C SER A 144 -25.05 11.64 -4.00
N PHE A 145 -25.97 11.06 -4.76
CA PHE A 145 -26.74 11.75 -5.79
C PHE A 145 -28.25 11.58 -5.56
N GLY A 146 -29.05 12.57 -5.90
CA GLY A 146 -30.50 12.51 -5.82
C GLY A 146 -31.15 13.89 -5.83
N SER A 147 -32.48 13.96 -5.53
CA SER A 147 -33.09 15.24 -5.29
C SER A 147 -32.50 15.90 -4.02
N ARG A 148 -32.31 17.22 -4.08
CA ARG A 148 -31.69 17.97 -2.99
C ARG A 148 -32.43 17.79 -1.66
N ASP A 149 -33.75 17.80 -1.72
CA ASP A 149 -34.62 17.69 -0.55
C ASP A 149 -34.49 16.28 0.11
N ALA A 150 -34.45 15.21 -0.72
CA ALA A 150 -34.23 13.85 -0.23
C ALA A 150 -32.82 13.66 0.38
N LEU A 151 -31.80 14.27 -0.21
CA LEU A 151 -30.45 14.24 0.32
C LEU A 151 -30.35 14.96 1.68
N LEU A 152 -30.98 16.12 1.83
CA LEU A 152 -31.04 16.84 3.10
C LEU A 152 -31.84 16.09 4.16
N ALA A 153 -32.99 15.49 3.79
CA ALA A 153 -33.77 14.65 4.70
C ALA A 153 -32.96 13.45 5.21
N ARG A 154 -32.18 12.78 4.33
CA ARG A 154 -31.30 11.71 4.73
C ARG A 154 -30.19 12.20 5.66
N ALA A 155 -29.53 13.32 5.36
CA ALA A 155 -28.51 13.90 6.21
C ALA A 155 -29.06 14.18 7.63
N ALA A 156 -30.26 14.74 7.71
CA ALA A 156 -30.93 15.01 8.99
C ALA A 156 -31.21 13.71 9.78
N GLN A 157 -31.69 12.65 9.10
CA GLN A 157 -31.88 11.31 9.70
C GLN A 157 -30.58 10.71 10.23
N GLU A 158 -29.45 10.95 9.56
CA GLU A 158 -28.11 10.53 9.99
C GLU A 158 -27.50 11.49 11.04
N GLY A 159 -28.22 12.51 11.50
CA GLY A 159 -27.70 13.52 12.43
C GLY A 159 -26.58 14.40 11.85
N ARG A 160 -26.50 14.51 10.51
CA ARG A 160 -25.43 15.24 9.83
C ARG A 160 -25.88 16.64 9.45
N GLN A 161 -25.00 17.62 9.65
CA GLN A 161 -25.31 19.03 9.40
C GLN A 161 -24.78 19.45 8.02
N PRO A 162 -25.62 20.09 7.19
CA PRO A 162 -25.18 20.74 5.97
C PRO A 162 -24.30 21.96 6.30
N ARG A 163 -23.20 22.09 5.55
CA ARG A 163 -22.35 23.27 5.58
C ARG A 163 -22.96 24.39 4.73
N ASP A 164 -22.93 25.61 5.22
CA ASP A 164 -23.23 26.78 4.39
C ASP A 164 -22.13 26.97 3.34
N ASN A 165 -22.49 26.85 2.07
CA ASN A 165 -21.62 27.05 0.91
C ASN A 165 -22.13 28.11 -0.04
N ASP A 166 -23.14 28.91 0.36
CA ASP A 166 -23.70 29.99 -0.46
C ASP A 166 -23.07 31.36 -0.22
N HIS A 167 -21.77 31.43 -0.08
CA HIS A 167 -20.99 32.66 0.14
C HIS A 167 -21.19 33.72 -0.94
N PHE A 168 -21.67 33.33 -2.11
CA PHE A 168 -21.87 34.22 -3.26
C PHE A 168 -23.35 34.51 -3.55
N LEU A 169 -24.26 34.08 -2.71
CA LEU A 169 -25.72 34.27 -2.84
C LEU A 169 -26.28 33.78 -4.17
N LEU A 170 -25.73 32.66 -4.67
CA LEU A 170 -26.13 32.08 -5.96
C LEU A 170 -27.06 30.87 -5.82
N GLY A 171 -27.38 30.44 -4.60
CA GLY A 171 -28.24 29.29 -4.32
C GLY A 171 -27.67 27.97 -4.84
N PRO A 172 -26.54 27.45 -4.32
CA PRO A 172 -25.95 26.18 -4.74
C PRO A 172 -26.89 25.00 -4.50
N ALA A 173 -26.94 24.05 -5.44
CA ALA A 173 -27.66 22.79 -5.24
C ALA A 173 -26.78 21.75 -4.53
N THR A 174 -25.48 21.69 -4.86
CA THR A 174 -24.52 20.77 -4.23
C THR A 174 -24.45 21.03 -2.73
N VAL A 175 -24.57 19.96 -1.94
CA VAL A 175 -24.58 19.97 -0.48
C VAL A 175 -23.27 19.43 0.04
N TYR A 176 -22.62 20.13 0.93
CA TYR A 176 -21.49 19.60 1.71
C TYR A 176 -21.96 19.34 3.13
N LEU A 177 -21.66 18.15 3.67
CA LEU A 177 -21.91 17.86 5.08
C LEU A 177 -20.68 18.22 5.89
N GLU A 178 -20.91 18.90 7.02
CA GLU A 178 -19.85 19.27 7.97
C GLU A 178 -19.08 18.06 8.46
N ARG A 179 -17.84 18.26 8.86
CA ARG A 179 -17.11 17.28 9.67
C ARG A 179 -17.80 17.14 11.03
N LEU A 180 -17.73 15.94 11.60
CA LEU A 180 -18.16 15.74 12.98
C LEU A 180 -17.22 16.55 13.89
N ALA A 181 -17.81 17.23 14.85
CA ALA A 181 -17.01 17.88 15.90
C ALA A 181 -16.20 16.81 16.63
N PRO A 182 -14.93 17.10 16.99
CA PRO A 182 -14.17 16.23 17.87
C PRO A 182 -14.99 16.01 19.15
N ARG A 183 -15.06 14.78 19.63
CA ARG A 183 -15.73 14.49 20.92
C ARG A 183 -14.99 15.26 22.01
N GLU A 184 -15.74 15.88 22.95
CA GLU A 184 -15.15 16.74 23.98
C GLU A 184 -14.04 16.05 24.79
N GLU A 185 -14.11 14.74 24.96
CA GLU A 185 -13.07 13.91 25.58
C GLU A 185 -11.73 13.87 24.79
N ALA A 186 -11.70 14.34 23.54
CA ALA A 186 -10.51 14.34 22.69
C ALA A 186 -9.65 15.61 22.82
N ARG A 187 -10.02 16.56 23.64
CA ARG A 187 -9.26 17.79 23.86
C ARG A 187 -8.21 17.58 24.93
N THR A 188 -6.97 17.34 24.54
CA THR A 188 -5.81 17.41 25.42
C THR A 188 -5.18 18.81 25.35
N PRO A 189 -4.83 19.40 26.50
CA PRO A 189 -4.28 20.77 26.55
C PRO A 189 -2.87 20.92 25.96
N ALA A 190 -2.20 19.82 25.60
CA ALA A 190 -0.81 19.82 25.14
C ALA A 190 -0.63 19.69 23.62
N HIS A 191 -1.71 19.46 22.86
CA HIS A 191 -1.68 19.51 21.41
C HIS A 191 -2.51 20.71 20.94
N PRO A 192 -2.07 21.43 19.89
CA PRO A 192 -2.92 22.43 19.26
C PRO A 192 -4.25 21.77 19.00
N ALA A 193 -5.34 22.43 19.39
CA ALA A 193 -6.71 21.93 19.22
C ALA A 193 -6.84 21.35 17.81
N PRO A 194 -7.53 20.20 17.64
CA PRO A 194 -7.82 19.71 16.30
C PRO A 194 -8.38 20.90 15.53
N VAL A 195 -7.76 21.14 14.37
CA VAL A 195 -8.09 22.27 13.51
C VAL A 195 -9.60 22.42 13.50
N PRO A 196 -10.13 23.57 13.90
CA PRO A 196 -11.57 23.79 13.85
C PRO A 196 -12.04 23.36 12.48
N ALA A 197 -13.19 22.72 12.40
CA ALA A 197 -13.76 22.15 11.18
C ALA A 197 -14.10 23.23 10.12
N ARG A 198 -13.23 24.21 10.00
CA ARG A 198 -13.20 25.17 8.92
C ARG A 198 -12.27 24.60 7.85
N VAL A 199 -12.86 23.86 6.91
CA VAL A 199 -12.30 23.92 5.58
C VAL A 199 -12.26 25.40 5.25
N PRO A 200 -11.12 26.03 4.98
CA PRO A 200 -11.09 27.44 4.61
C PRO A 200 -12.17 27.67 3.57
N ALA A 201 -12.98 28.69 3.73
CA ALA A 201 -13.77 29.22 2.63
C ALA A 201 -12.82 29.29 1.41
N ALA A 202 -13.31 29.11 0.19
CA ALA A 202 -12.53 29.05 -1.04
C ALA A 202 -11.60 30.28 -1.22
N GLY A 203 -10.62 30.44 -0.42
CA GLY A 203 -9.71 31.57 -0.23
C GLY A 203 -8.61 31.29 0.78
N GLY A 204 -8.61 30.13 1.45
CA GLY A 204 -7.45 29.68 2.22
C GLY A 204 -6.28 29.46 1.26
N ARG A 205 -5.13 30.10 1.50
CA ARG A 205 -3.92 29.91 0.69
C ARG A 205 -3.60 28.42 0.65
N ARG A 206 -3.65 27.85 -0.55
CA ARG A 206 -3.07 26.52 -0.82
C ARG A 206 -1.58 26.58 -0.48
N PRO A 207 -0.97 25.53 0.06
CA PRO A 207 0.47 25.39 0.07
C PRO A 207 1.00 25.61 -1.37
N ALA A 208 2.07 26.40 -1.56
CA ALA A 208 2.64 26.67 -2.87
C ALA A 208 3.01 25.37 -3.61
N PHE A 209 3.43 24.34 -2.87
CA PHE A 209 3.62 23.00 -3.39
C PHE A 209 2.34 22.45 -4.07
N MET A 210 1.16 22.62 -3.47
CA MET A 210 -0.12 22.18 -4.05
C MET A 210 -0.54 23.01 -5.27
N ASP A 211 -0.16 24.30 -5.32
CA ASP A 211 -0.36 25.14 -6.50
C ASP A 211 0.58 24.75 -7.63
N ALA A 212 1.84 24.39 -7.33
CA ALA A 212 2.78 23.83 -8.28
C ALA A 212 2.26 22.50 -8.86
N LEU A 213 1.73 21.60 -8.05
CA LEU A 213 1.08 20.37 -8.52
C LEU A 213 -0.08 20.66 -9.48
N ALA A 214 -0.87 21.70 -9.20
CA ALA A 214 -1.98 22.09 -10.06
C ALA A 214 -1.51 22.74 -11.37
N ALA A 215 -0.40 23.49 -11.34
CA ALA A 215 0.17 24.16 -12.52
C ALA A 215 0.85 23.15 -13.46
N GLN A 216 1.45 22.09 -12.94
CA GLN A 216 2.16 21.08 -13.75
C GLN A 216 1.21 20.23 -14.60
N ALA A 217 -0.08 20.22 -14.31
CA ALA A 217 -1.08 19.58 -15.18
C ALA A 217 -1.04 20.10 -16.63
N VAL A 218 -0.54 21.30 -16.83
CA VAL A 218 -0.38 21.93 -18.16
C VAL A 218 0.82 21.39 -18.94
N MET A 219 1.76 20.71 -18.28
CA MET A 219 2.99 20.19 -18.92
C MET A 219 2.76 18.98 -19.83
N PHE A 220 1.57 18.43 -19.85
CA PHE A 220 1.20 17.26 -20.66
C PHE A 220 0.56 17.64 -22.02
N ASP A 221 0.59 18.89 -22.40
CA ASP A 221 0.00 19.40 -23.66
C ASP A 221 0.54 18.74 -24.95
N SER A 222 1.68 18.06 -24.85
CA SER A 222 2.33 17.37 -25.97
C SER A 222 2.17 15.85 -25.93
N GLN A 223 1.34 15.33 -25.05
CA GLN A 223 1.20 13.87 -24.89
C GLN A 223 0.42 13.24 -26.05
N PRO A 224 0.83 12.03 -26.44
CA PRO A 224 0.16 11.28 -27.49
C PRO A 224 -1.30 11.02 -27.15
N SER A 225 -2.08 10.76 -28.18
CA SER A 225 -3.51 10.55 -28.14
C SER A 225 -3.97 9.73 -26.95
N PHE A 226 -4.87 10.29 -26.20
CA PHE A 226 -5.58 9.56 -25.15
C PHE A 226 -6.16 8.25 -25.72
N PRO A 227 -5.99 7.10 -25.05
CA PRO A 227 -6.34 5.80 -25.61
C PRO A 227 -7.83 5.62 -25.98
N TYR A 228 -8.66 6.60 -25.68
CA TYR A 228 -10.10 6.55 -25.99
C TYR A 228 -10.49 7.13 -27.35
N GLY A 229 -9.57 7.52 -28.21
CA GLY A 229 -9.89 8.07 -29.54
C GLY A 229 -10.63 9.42 -29.51
N GLU A 230 -10.84 9.99 -30.70
CA GLU A 230 -11.41 11.33 -30.88
C GLU A 230 -12.95 11.43 -30.62
N SER A 231 -13.66 10.31 -30.56
CA SER A 231 -15.12 10.34 -30.39
C SER A 231 -15.49 10.37 -28.89
N ARG A 232 -16.06 11.48 -28.46
CA ARG A 232 -16.66 11.66 -27.11
C ARG A 232 -18.06 11.02 -27.02
N ALA A 233 -18.57 10.40 -28.07
CA ALA A 233 -19.96 10.06 -28.22
C ALA A 233 -20.19 8.66 -27.74
N ASP A 234 -19.88 7.90 -27.06
CA ASP A 234 -20.38 6.60 -26.57
C ASP A 234 -19.46 5.88 -25.58
N THR A 235 -19.79 6.08 -24.32
CA THR A 235 -19.18 5.34 -23.22
C THR A 235 -20.00 4.13 -22.80
N THR A 236 -21.07 3.80 -23.52
CA THR A 236 -21.86 2.59 -23.23
C THR A 236 -21.04 1.36 -23.63
N ALA A 237 -20.70 0.57 -22.63
CA ALA A 237 -20.11 -0.73 -22.85
C ALA A 237 -21.19 -1.71 -23.36
N ASP A 238 -20.83 -2.53 -24.34
CA ASP A 238 -21.70 -3.60 -24.83
C ASP A 238 -21.48 -4.91 -24.06
N ARG A 239 -20.36 -5.03 -23.35
CA ARG A 239 -20.02 -6.20 -22.53
C ARG A 239 -19.38 -5.77 -21.20
N VAL A 240 -19.85 -6.36 -20.10
CA VAL A 240 -19.31 -6.13 -18.75
C VAL A 240 -18.91 -7.45 -18.13
N VAL A 241 -17.65 -7.59 -17.72
CA VAL A 241 -17.09 -8.83 -17.17
C VAL A 241 -16.65 -8.58 -15.73
N PRO A 242 -17.13 -9.36 -14.74
CA PRO A 242 -16.64 -9.29 -13.38
C PRO A 242 -15.25 -9.93 -13.27
N GLY A 243 -14.43 -9.40 -12.39
CA GLY A 243 -13.09 -9.87 -12.10
C GLY A 243 -12.51 -9.19 -10.86
N GLY A 244 -11.20 -9.05 -10.81
CA GLY A 244 -10.51 -8.50 -9.65
C GLY A 244 -9.40 -7.50 -10.00
N CYS A 245 -9.13 -6.59 -9.07
CA CYS A 245 -7.98 -5.70 -9.13
C CYS A 245 -6.77 -6.37 -8.49
N ASN A 246 -5.65 -6.41 -9.20
CA ASN A 246 -4.41 -7.07 -8.75
C ASN A 246 -3.34 -6.10 -8.23
N LEU A 247 -3.68 -4.85 -7.91
CA LEU A 247 -2.70 -3.84 -7.52
C LEU A 247 -2.21 -3.92 -6.08
N CYS A 248 -3.10 -4.09 -5.13
CA CYS A 248 -2.77 -4.05 -3.70
C CYS A 248 -3.41 -5.21 -2.94
N PHE A 249 -3.11 -5.32 -1.64
CA PHE A 249 -3.61 -6.41 -0.78
C PHE A 249 -5.12 -6.39 -0.52
N ASN A 250 -5.85 -5.37 -0.94
CA ASN A 250 -7.31 -5.38 -0.77
C ASN A 250 -8.00 -6.25 -1.82
N CYS A 251 -7.38 -6.47 -2.97
CA CYS A 251 -7.88 -7.34 -4.05
C CYS A 251 -9.39 -7.13 -4.31
N CYS A 252 -9.73 -5.91 -4.74
CA CYS A 252 -11.12 -5.53 -4.92
C CYS A 252 -11.76 -6.29 -6.08
N SER A 253 -12.99 -6.80 -5.88
CA SER A 253 -13.85 -7.21 -6.98
C SER A 253 -14.21 -6.00 -7.84
N THR A 254 -14.01 -6.12 -9.15
CA THR A 254 -14.18 -5.04 -10.12
C THR A 254 -14.98 -5.52 -11.32
N LYS A 255 -15.56 -4.59 -12.07
CA LYS A 255 -16.18 -4.83 -13.38
C LYS A 255 -15.36 -4.16 -14.45
N PHE A 256 -15.03 -4.92 -15.48
CA PHE A 256 -14.33 -4.48 -16.69
C PHE A 256 -15.36 -4.27 -17.79
N HIS A 257 -15.40 -3.06 -18.33
CA HIS A 257 -16.37 -2.65 -19.33
C HIS A 257 -15.72 -2.57 -20.70
N PHE A 258 -16.25 -3.29 -21.65
CA PHE A 258 -15.75 -3.39 -23.01
C PHE A 258 -16.71 -2.80 -24.02
N ARG A 259 -16.17 -2.31 -25.12
CA ARG A 259 -16.86 -1.96 -26.35
C ARG A 259 -16.20 -2.77 -27.48
N GLY A 260 -16.88 -3.79 -27.95
CA GLY A 260 -16.19 -4.85 -28.70
C GLY A 260 -15.07 -5.47 -27.85
N ASP A 261 -13.85 -5.45 -28.37
CA ASP A 261 -12.66 -5.95 -27.66
C ASP A 261 -11.88 -4.87 -26.90
N GLU A 262 -12.29 -3.61 -27.02
CA GLU A 262 -11.63 -2.49 -26.34
C GLU A 262 -12.10 -2.37 -24.89
N LEU A 263 -11.18 -2.41 -23.92
CA LEU A 263 -11.46 -2.10 -22.52
C LEU A 263 -11.60 -0.58 -22.36
N VAL A 264 -12.81 -0.10 -22.06
CA VAL A 264 -13.10 1.35 -22.01
C VAL A 264 -13.21 1.90 -20.59
N ARG A 265 -13.46 1.03 -19.58
CA ARG A 265 -13.66 1.50 -18.20
C ARG A 265 -13.47 0.37 -17.19
N ILE A 266 -13.07 0.73 -15.99
CA ILE A 266 -13.01 -0.17 -14.82
C ILE A 266 -13.80 0.46 -13.68
N THR A 267 -14.75 -0.29 -13.12
CA THR A 267 -15.55 0.14 -11.97
C THR A 267 -15.46 -0.87 -10.83
N GLY A 268 -15.92 -0.48 -9.64
CA GLY A 268 -16.16 -1.45 -8.57
C GLY A 268 -17.34 -2.36 -8.92
N ASN A 269 -17.34 -3.56 -8.38
CA ASN A 269 -18.44 -4.49 -8.55
C ASN A 269 -19.53 -4.19 -7.50
N ASP A 270 -20.67 -3.69 -7.94
CA ASP A 270 -21.81 -3.35 -7.09
C ASP A 270 -22.54 -4.57 -6.54
N GLU A 271 -22.36 -5.74 -7.15
CA GLU A 271 -22.88 -7.01 -6.66
C GLU A 271 -22.00 -7.63 -5.55
N ASP A 272 -20.81 -7.08 -5.31
CA ASP A 272 -19.96 -7.50 -4.20
C ASP A 272 -20.61 -7.11 -2.85
N PRO A 273 -20.96 -8.08 -1.98
CA PRO A 273 -21.67 -7.83 -0.74
C PRO A 273 -20.84 -7.04 0.28
N VAL A 274 -19.52 -7.06 0.14
CA VAL A 274 -18.56 -6.37 1.03
C VAL A 274 -18.21 -4.99 0.47
N LEU A 275 -17.76 -4.92 -0.76
CA LEU A 275 -17.23 -3.69 -1.35
C LEU A 275 -18.32 -2.77 -1.92
N ARG A 276 -19.44 -3.33 -2.39
CA ARG A 276 -20.63 -2.59 -2.85
C ARG A 276 -20.26 -1.48 -3.84
N GLY A 277 -19.57 -1.81 -4.92
CA GLY A 277 -19.17 -0.87 -5.97
C GLY A 277 -17.98 0.04 -5.64
N ARG A 278 -17.38 -0.04 -4.44
CA ARG A 278 -16.21 0.78 -4.08
C ARG A 278 -15.00 0.41 -4.92
N VAL A 279 -14.33 1.42 -5.45
CA VAL A 279 -13.08 1.27 -6.19
C VAL A 279 -12.17 2.48 -5.97
N CYS A 280 -10.86 2.27 -5.88
CA CYS A 280 -9.91 3.36 -5.67
C CYS A 280 -9.31 3.86 -7.00
N PRO A 281 -8.62 5.02 -7.01
CA PRO A 281 -8.03 5.56 -8.23
C PRO A 281 -7.03 4.59 -8.88
N LYS A 282 -6.22 3.88 -8.10
CA LYS A 282 -5.24 2.91 -8.62
C LYS A 282 -5.89 1.83 -9.50
N SER A 283 -7.01 1.26 -9.06
CA SER A 283 -7.73 0.25 -9.83
C SER A 283 -8.25 0.81 -11.15
N GLN A 284 -8.82 2.01 -11.13
CA GLN A 284 -9.31 2.67 -12.33
C GLN A 284 -8.15 3.02 -13.29
N LEU A 285 -7.02 3.47 -12.73
CA LEU A 285 -5.81 3.79 -13.50
C LEU A 285 -5.16 2.57 -14.16
N THR A 286 -5.51 1.33 -13.80
CA THR A 286 -5.05 0.15 -14.55
C THR A 286 -5.53 0.11 -15.99
N LEU A 287 -6.56 0.89 -16.34
CA LEU A 287 -6.90 1.11 -17.72
C LEU A 287 -5.70 1.63 -18.55
N GLN A 288 -4.91 2.54 -17.97
CA GLN A 288 -3.66 3.03 -18.60
C GLN A 288 -2.55 1.97 -18.64
N LEU A 289 -2.55 1.00 -17.73
CA LEU A 289 -1.63 -0.13 -17.78
C LEU A 289 -1.83 -0.95 -19.07
N TYR A 290 -3.08 -1.27 -19.38
CA TYR A 290 -3.40 -2.13 -20.53
C TYR A 290 -3.24 -1.42 -21.87
N HIS A 291 -3.33 -0.09 -21.90
CA HIS A 291 -3.20 0.72 -23.10
C HIS A 291 -1.88 1.51 -23.20
N SER A 292 -0.94 1.29 -22.29
CA SER A 292 0.29 2.08 -22.24
C SER A 292 1.23 1.76 -23.40
N GLU A 293 1.67 2.80 -24.10
CA GLU A 293 2.74 2.73 -25.12
C GLU A 293 4.13 2.39 -24.53
N HIS A 294 4.30 2.57 -23.21
CA HIS A 294 5.54 2.25 -22.51
C HIS A 294 5.68 0.78 -22.15
N ARG A 295 4.67 -0.06 -22.47
CA ARG A 295 4.72 -1.50 -22.23
C ARG A 295 5.82 -2.17 -23.07
N LEU A 296 6.56 -3.07 -22.43
CA LEU A 296 7.45 -3.99 -23.14
C LEU A 296 6.61 -4.96 -23.97
N THR A 297 6.95 -5.09 -25.25
CA THR A 297 6.19 -5.87 -26.23
C THR A 297 6.96 -7.03 -26.82
N HIS A 298 8.28 -7.05 -26.73
CA HIS A 298 9.16 -8.06 -27.33
C HIS A 298 10.33 -8.38 -26.43
N PRO A 299 10.91 -9.59 -26.50
CA PRO A 299 12.17 -9.88 -25.84
C PRO A 299 13.30 -8.99 -26.36
N LEU A 300 14.10 -8.50 -25.43
CA LEU A 300 15.21 -7.58 -25.71
C LEU A 300 16.53 -8.16 -25.20
N LYS A 301 17.59 -8.03 -26.00
CA LYS A 301 18.96 -8.39 -25.65
C LYS A 301 19.80 -7.14 -25.57
N ARG A 302 20.61 -7.04 -24.55
CA ARG A 302 21.52 -5.90 -24.33
C ARG A 302 22.58 -5.80 -25.45
N VAL A 303 22.75 -4.58 -25.93
CA VAL A 303 23.85 -4.16 -26.81
C VAL A 303 24.59 -3.01 -26.14
N GLY A 304 25.86 -3.19 -25.81
CA GLY A 304 26.64 -2.22 -25.03
C GLY A 304 26.83 -2.60 -23.57
N GLU A 305 27.27 -1.64 -22.76
CA GLU A 305 27.60 -1.88 -21.35
C GLU A 305 26.35 -1.94 -20.46
N ARG A 306 26.43 -2.71 -19.37
CA ARG A 306 25.38 -2.73 -18.35
C ARG A 306 25.22 -1.33 -17.72
N GLY A 307 23.99 -0.90 -17.57
CA GLY A 307 23.65 0.44 -17.07
C GLY A 307 23.32 1.45 -18.17
N GLU A 308 23.77 1.26 -19.41
CA GLU A 308 23.43 2.13 -20.53
C GLU A 308 21.96 2.00 -20.94
N GLY A 309 21.40 0.79 -20.85
CA GLY A 309 20.00 0.53 -21.21
C GLY A 309 19.75 0.53 -22.72
N ARG A 310 20.74 0.07 -23.52
CA ARG A 310 20.64 -0.12 -24.96
C ARG A 310 20.35 -1.56 -25.30
N PHE A 311 19.35 -1.81 -26.15
CA PHE A 311 18.85 -3.14 -26.45
C PHE A 311 18.56 -3.28 -27.94
N GLU A 312 18.66 -4.53 -28.42
CA GLU A 312 18.11 -4.98 -29.69
C GLU A 312 16.94 -5.97 -29.44
N ARG A 313 15.96 -5.97 -30.34
CA ARG A 313 14.87 -6.94 -30.31
C ARG A 313 15.37 -8.29 -30.79
N ILE A 314 14.99 -9.35 -30.07
CA ILE A 314 15.27 -10.75 -30.44
C ILE A 314 13.97 -11.56 -30.37
N SER A 315 14.00 -12.80 -30.90
CA SER A 315 12.88 -13.73 -30.76
C SER A 315 12.85 -14.39 -29.38
N TRP A 316 11.69 -14.94 -28.99
CA TRP A 316 11.58 -15.75 -27.78
C TRP A 316 12.47 -16.98 -27.83
N VAL A 317 12.57 -17.66 -28.99
CA VAL A 317 13.45 -18.83 -29.14
C VAL A 317 14.89 -18.46 -28.87
N GLN A 318 15.39 -17.40 -29.49
CA GLN A 318 16.76 -16.92 -29.26
C GLN A 318 16.96 -16.54 -27.79
N ALA A 319 16.01 -15.82 -27.17
CA ALA A 319 16.12 -15.41 -25.78
C ALA A 319 16.22 -16.59 -24.83
N LEU A 320 15.34 -17.60 -24.97
CA LEU A 320 15.30 -18.77 -24.11
C LEU A 320 16.52 -19.68 -24.31
N ASP A 321 16.96 -19.90 -25.57
CA ASP A 321 18.16 -20.67 -25.87
C ASP A 321 19.41 -20.06 -25.25
N GLU A 322 19.61 -18.75 -25.42
CA GLU A 322 20.80 -18.06 -24.90
C GLU A 322 20.76 -17.96 -23.35
N ILE A 323 19.60 -17.68 -22.75
CA ILE A 323 19.43 -17.67 -21.29
C ILE A 323 19.73 -19.05 -20.72
N ALA A 324 19.12 -20.11 -21.30
CA ALA A 324 19.33 -21.48 -20.84
C ALA A 324 20.80 -21.90 -20.94
N ALA A 325 21.51 -21.56 -22.04
CA ALA A 325 22.92 -21.83 -22.19
C ALA A 325 23.76 -21.15 -21.10
N LYS A 326 23.53 -19.87 -20.83
CA LYS A 326 24.22 -19.13 -19.78
C LYS A 326 23.91 -19.67 -18.38
N MET A 327 22.66 -20.05 -18.12
CA MET A 327 22.28 -20.69 -16.87
C MET A 327 23.01 -22.02 -16.66
N LYS A 328 23.12 -22.87 -17.72
CA LYS A 328 23.89 -24.12 -17.66
C LYS A 328 25.35 -23.86 -17.31
N ALA A 329 25.98 -22.87 -17.98
CA ALA A 329 27.38 -22.50 -17.71
C ALA A 329 27.59 -22.03 -16.26
N VAL A 330 26.69 -21.18 -15.73
CA VAL A 330 26.75 -20.76 -14.32
C VAL A 330 26.59 -21.97 -13.38
N ARG A 331 25.66 -22.88 -13.66
CA ARG A 331 25.46 -24.09 -12.86
C ARG A 331 26.69 -25.02 -12.88
N GLU A 332 27.29 -25.20 -14.01
CA GLU A 332 28.51 -26.03 -14.16
C GLU A 332 29.70 -25.44 -13.39
N ALA A 333 29.89 -24.12 -13.47
CA ALA A 333 31.01 -23.43 -12.84
C ALA A 333 30.83 -23.22 -11.31
N HIS A 334 29.61 -22.99 -10.83
CA HIS A 334 29.37 -22.49 -9.47
C HIS A 334 28.32 -23.26 -8.67
N GLY A 335 27.65 -24.24 -9.28
CA GLY A 335 26.54 -25.00 -8.69
C GLY A 335 25.16 -24.36 -8.90
N PRO A 336 24.07 -25.10 -8.65
CA PRO A 336 22.71 -24.60 -8.84
C PRO A 336 22.36 -23.45 -7.90
N GLU A 337 23.01 -23.37 -6.75
CA GLU A 337 22.79 -22.33 -5.75
C GLU A 337 23.32 -20.96 -6.17
N ALA A 338 24.16 -20.88 -7.20
CA ALA A 338 24.65 -19.60 -7.75
C ALA A 338 23.57 -18.80 -8.52
N LEU A 339 22.41 -19.42 -8.79
CA LEU A 339 21.22 -18.73 -9.33
C LEU A 339 20.41 -18.11 -8.20
N ALA A 340 20.16 -16.81 -8.31
CA ALA A 340 19.20 -16.07 -7.49
C ALA A 340 17.94 -15.76 -8.30
N MET A 341 16.76 -15.86 -7.67
CA MET A 341 15.47 -15.56 -8.28
C MET A 341 14.76 -14.52 -7.39
N PHE A 342 14.75 -13.25 -7.82
CA PHE A 342 14.05 -12.18 -7.11
C PHE A 342 12.68 -11.98 -7.74
N VAL A 343 11.66 -12.42 -7.01
CA VAL A 343 10.27 -12.42 -7.48
C VAL A 343 9.44 -11.39 -6.74
N GLY A 344 8.59 -10.70 -7.45
CA GLY A 344 7.77 -9.61 -6.92
C GLY A 344 6.29 -9.94 -6.97
N THR A 345 5.55 -9.17 -6.20
CA THR A 345 4.10 -9.28 -6.12
C THR A 345 3.37 -8.72 -7.35
N ARG A 346 4.10 -8.16 -8.31
CA ARG A 346 3.56 -7.71 -9.60
C ARG A 346 3.04 -8.86 -10.46
N THR A 347 3.73 -9.99 -10.38
CA THR A 347 3.51 -11.13 -11.27
C THR A 347 2.19 -11.86 -11.07
N GLY A 348 1.45 -11.58 -9.99
CA GLY A 348 0.31 -12.39 -9.56
C GLY A 348 0.71 -13.55 -8.66
N MET A 349 -0.27 -14.13 -7.97
CA MET A 349 0.03 -15.13 -6.96
C MET A 349 0.32 -16.51 -7.54
N LEU A 350 -0.30 -16.85 -8.68
CA LEU A 350 -0.07 -18.15 -9.36
C LEU A 350 1.34 -18.26 -9.91
N ASP A 351 1.84 -17.21 -10.53
CA ASP A 351 3.22 -17.18 -11.02
C ASP A 351 4.22 -17.18 -9.87
N TYR A 352 4.04 -16.24 -8.92
CA TYR A 352 4.99 -16.01 -7.83
C TYR A 352 5.14 -17.18 -6.86
N LEU A 353 4.03 -17.72 -6.37
CA LEU A 353 4.02 -18.81 -5.40
C LEU A 353 3.89 -20.20 -6.07
N GLY A 354 3.52 -20.25 -7.33
CA GLY A 354 3.30 -21.46 -8.11
C GLY A 354 4.52 -21.85 -8.96
N THR A 355 4.43 -21.62 -10.25
CA THR A 355 5.40 -22.11 -11.24
C THR A 355 6.84 -21.65 -11.00
N THR A 356 7.05 -20.41 -10.52
CA THR A 356 8.40 -19.91 -10.16
C THR A 356 9.05 -20.75 -9.06
N LYS A 357 8.28 -21.11 -8.01
CA LYS A 357 8.80 -21.97 -6.93
C LYS A 357 9.02 -23.39 -7.39
N MET A 358 8.17 -23.92 -8.26
CA MET A 358 8.37 -25.24 -8.85
C MET A 358 9.69 -25.26 -9.64
N PHE A 359 9.92 -24.26 -10.49
CA PHE A 359 11.17 -24.15 -11.24
C PHE A 359 12.39 -24.09 -10.30
N ALA A 360 12.34 -23.27 -9.25
CA ALA A 360 13.45 -23.16 -8.28
C ALA A 360 13.78 -24.50 -7.60
N GLN A 361 12.76 -25.29 -7.23
CA GLN A 361 12.92 -26.61 -6.62
C GLN A 361 13.49 -27.65 -7.60
N LEU A 362 13.08 -27.61 -8.87
CA LEU A 362 13.61 -28.49 -9.93
C LEU A 362 15.03 -28.12 -10.30
N TRP A 363 15.35 -26.84 -10.33
CA TRP A 363 16.72 -26.34 -10.58
C TRP A 363 17.67 -26.67 -9.43
N GLY A 364 17.21 -26.60 -8.18
CA GLY A 364 18.01 -26.83 -6.97
C GLY A 364 18.58 -25.56 -6.35
N THR A 365 18.04 -24.37 -6.66
CA THR A 365 18.43 -23.15 -5.95
C THR A 365 17.55 -22.91 -4.71
N PRO A 366 18.16 -22.64 -3.54
CA PRO A 366 17.44 -22.14 -2.38
C PRO A 366 17.18 -20.61 -2.46
N ASN A 367 17.88 -19.91 -3.36
CA ASN A 367 17.92 -18.45 -3.42
C ASN A 367 16.77 -17.87 -4.22
N ILE A 368 15.55 -18.18 -3.80
CA ILE A 368 14.30 -17.55 -4.28
C ILE A 368 13.71 -16.71 -3.14
N ASP A 369 13.54 -15.43 -3.37
CA ASP A 369 12.84 -14.52 -2.44
C ASP A 369 12.20 -13.35 -3.17
N GLY A 370 11.45 -12.56 -2.41
CA GLY A 370 10.77 -11.37 -2.90
C GLY A 370 10.98 -10.17 -1.98
N THR A 371 9.97 -9.33 -1.91
CA THR A 371 10.02 -8.07 -1.17
C THR A 371 9.87 -8.21 0.35
N ASP A 372 9.65 -9.41 0.87
CA ASP A 372 9.29 -9.66 2.27
C ASP A 372 10.35 -9.12 3.27
N PRO A 373 11.68 -9.31 3.06
CA PRO A 373 12.71 -8.85 3.99
C PRO A 373 12.82 -7.32 4.18
N PHE A 374 12.24 -6.55 3.29
CA PHE A 374 12.12 -5.10 3.44
C PHE A 374 10.65 -4.63 3.42
N CYS A 375 9.73 -5.53 3.75
CA CYS A 375 8.29 -5.29 3.77
C CYS A 375 7.63 -5.71 5.09
N ALA A 376 7.56 -7.03 5.40
CA ALA A 376 6.78 -7.56 6.51
C ALA A 376 7.37 -8.81 7.18
N SER A 377 8.64 -9.12 6.97
CA SER A 377 9.30 -10.34 7.47
C SER A 377 9.18 -10.46 9.00
N GLY A 378 9.43 -9.37 9.75
CA GLY A 378 9.30 -9.38 11.21
C GLY A 378 7.88 -9.67 11.70
N LYS A 379 6.89 -9.10 11.03
CA LYS A 379 5.49 -9.38 11.34
C LYS A 379 5.11 -10.82 11.03
N ASN A 380 5.59 -11.37 9.92
CA ASN A 380 5.34 -12.77 9.56
C ASN A 380 5.94 -13.74 10.57
N VAL A 381 7.18 -13.49 11.02
CA VAL A 381 7.80 -14.26 12.11
C VAL A 381 6.98 -14.15 13.40
N ALA A 382 6.57 -12.94 13.78
CA ALA A 382 5.76 -12.72 14.98
C ALA A 382 4.45 -13.54 14.96
N PHE A 383 3.74 -13.58 13.80
CA PHE A 383 2.54 -14.41 13.65
C PHE A 383 2.83 -15.90 13.73
N GLU A 384 3.88 -16.37 13.06
CA GLU A 384 4.27 -17.77 13.07
C GLU A 384 4.52 -18.27 14.49
N ILE A 385 5.31 -17.54 15.26
CA ILE A 385 5.74 -17.99 16.60
C ILE A 385 4.74 -17.69 17.72
N THR A 386 3.80 -16.77 17.53
CA THR A 386 2.80 -16.42 18.55
C THR A 386 1.45 -17.10 18.29
N GLN A 387 1.01 -17.14 17.03
CA GLN A 387 -0.28 -17.71 16.63
C GLN A 387 -0.14 -19.05 15.91
N GLY A 388 1.07 -19.42 15.43
CA GLY A 388 1.36 -20.70 14.81
C GLY A 388 1.28 -20.70 13.27
N ARG A 389 0.88 -19.62 12.61
CA ARG A 389 0.68 -19.63 11.17
C ARG A 389 0.87 -18.25 10.53
N ILE A 390 1.68 -18.21 9.45
CA ILE A 390 1.79 -17.08 8.54
C ILE A 390 0.59 -17.11 7.57
N GLY A 391 0.13 -15.96 7.11
CA GLY A 391 -0.79 -15.84 5.98
C GLY A 391 -2.27 -16.03 6.32
N SER A 392 -2.67 -17.03 7.06
CA SER A 392 -4.03 -17.17 7.59
C SER A 392 -4.18 -16.57 9.00
N GLY A 393 -3.35 -15.59 9.32
CA GLY A 393 -3.36 -14.90 10.59
C GLY A 393 -4.60 -14.05 10.84
N ASN A 394 -5.27 -13.61 9.76
CA ASN A 394 -6.50 -12.83 9.91
C ASN A 394 -7.64 -13.71 10.40
N SER A 395 -8.11 -13.40 11.58
CA SER A 395 -9.26 -14.10 12.17
C SER A 395 -10.61 -13.57 11.70
N TYR A 396 -10.62 -12.39 11.10
CA TYR A 396 -11.81 -11.56 10.88
C TYR A 396 -12.31 -11.57 9.43
N THR A 397 -13.54 -11.12 9.28
CA THR A 397 -14.12 -10.66 8.02
C THR A 397 -14.31 -9.14 8.04
N ALA A 398 -14.68 -8.59 6.91
CA ALA A 398 -15.06 -7.18 6.83
C ALA A 398 -16.20 -6.84 7.81
N GLY A 399 -17.18 -7.73 8.00
CA GLY A 399 -18.27 -7.55 8.95
C GLY A 399 -17.79 -7.45 10.40
N ASP A 400 -16.82 -8.26 10.78
CA ASP A 400 -16.22 -8.22 12.12
C ASP A 400 -15.55 -6.87 12.39
N ILE A 401 -14.76 -6.40 11.44
CA ILE A 401 -14.10 -5.08 11.54
C ILE A 401 -15.14 -3.98 11.71
N GLY A 402 -16.26 -4.08 11.00
CA GLY A 402 -17.36 -3.13 11.07
C GLY A 402 -18.06 -3.08 12.44
N SER A 403 -17.94 -4.13 13.28
CA SER A 403 -18.55 -4.15 14.61
C SER A 403 -17.68 -3.55 15.72
N ALA A 404 -16.42 -3.22 15.44
CA ALA A 404 -15.51 -2.64 16.41
C ALA A 404 -16.00 -1.30 16.99
N ARG A 405 -15.61 -1.04 18.22
CA ARG A 405 -15.87 0.25 18.90
C ARG A 405 -14.62 1.13 18.97
N MET A 406 -13.46 0.55 18.66
CA MET A 406 -12.21 1.28 18.60
C MET A 406 -11.34 0.78 17.45
N TYR A 407 -10.68 1.71 16.76
CA TYR A 407 -9.67 1.45 15.75
C TYR A 407 -8.36 2.11 16.17
N LEU A 408 -7.32 1.32 16.37
CA LEU A 408 -5.97 1.80 16.66
C LEU A 408 -5.07 1.55 15.44
N TYR A 409 -4.50 2.60 14.89
CA TYR A 409 -3.56 2.54 13.78
C TYR A 409 -2.14 2.87 14.23
N LEU A 410 -1.17 2.02 13.93
CA LEU A 410 0.26 2.23 14.20
C LEU A 410 1.04 2.12 12.89
N GLY A 411 1.59 3.24 12.42
CA GLY A 411 2.36 3.29 11.18
C GLY A 411 1.63 2.71 9.96
N ASP A 412 0.31 2.87 9.90
CA ASP A 412 -0.57 2.34 8.84
C ASP A 412 -1.44 3.43 8.21
N ASN A 413 -1.00 3.98 7.10
CA ASN A 413 -1.75 4.97 6.34
C ASN A 413 -2.66 4.31 5.29
N GLN A 414 -3.75 3.71 5.73
CA GLN A 414 -4.67 2.97 4.85
C GLN A 414 -5.38 3.86 3.83
N ALA A 415 -5.67 5.11 4.16
CA ALA A 415 -6.33 6.05 3.25
C ALA A 415 -5.56 6.22 1.93
N GLU A 416 -4.23 6.16 1.98
CA GLU A 416 -3.37 6.24 0.79
C GLU A 416 -3.01 4.85 0.24
N THR A 417 -2.74 3.87 1.10
CA THR A 417 -2.27 2.55 0.67
C THR A 417 -3.38 1.62 0.22
N ARG A 418 -4.55 1.66 0.89
CA ARG A 418 -5.71 0.79 0.67
C ARG A 418 -7.03 1.57 0.77
N PRO A 419 -7.26 2.55 -0.13
CA PRO A 419 -8.37 3.50 -0.01
C PRO A 419 -9.75 2.86 0.13
N VAL A 420 -10.01 1.74 -0.55
CA VAL A 420 -11.29 1.03 -0.46
C VAL A 420 -11.49 0.47 0.95
N TYR A 421 -10.48 -0.19 1.50
CA TYR A 421 -10.57 -0.76 2.84
C TYR A 421 -10.73 0.34 3.90
N PHE A 422 -9.92 1.39 3.82
CA PHE A 422 -10.05 2.54 4.72
C PHE A 422 -11.42 3.20 4.60
N GLY A 423 -11.93 3.34 3.38
CA GLY A 423 -13.27 3.89 3.14
C GLY A 423 -14.36 3.11 3.85
N MET A 424 -14.27 1.77 3.86
CA MET A 424 -15.21 0.93 4.63
C MET A 424 -15.07 1.15 6.14
N VAL A 425 -13.84 1.09 6.66
CA VAL A 425 -13.57 1.28 8.10
C VAL A 425 -14.06 2.66 8.56
N ASN A 426 -13.76 3.71 7.79
CA ASN A 426 -14.19 5.06 8.14
C ASN A 426 -15.72 5.24 8.06
N ASP A 427 -16.40 4.59 7.12
CA ASP A 427 -17.85 4.57 7.03
C ASP A 427 -18.46 3.87 8.25
N TRP A 428 -17.94 2.71 8.66
CA TRP A 428 -18.38 2.03 9.89
C TRP A 428 -18.08 2.86 11.15
N ARG A 429 -16.89 3.48 11.23
CA ARG A 429 -16.56 4.40 12.33
C ARG A 429 -17.60 5.49 12.48
N VAL A 430 -17.95 6.14 11.39
CA VAL A 430 -18.97 7.22 11.40
C VAL A 430 -20.33 6.70 11.82
N ARG A 431 -20.79 5.57 11.27
CA ARG A 431 -22.10 4.98 11.58
C ARG A 431 -22.21 4.49 13.02
N ASN A 432 -21.17 3.84 13.52
CA ASN A 432 -21.19 3.19 14.84
C ASN A 432 -20.71 4.11 15.96
N GLY A 433 -20.21 5.30 15.61
CA GLY A 433 -19.58 6.20 16.55
C GLY A 433 -18.32 5.61 17.21
N ALA A 434 -17.60 4.73 16.51
CA ALA A 434 -16.37 4.13 17.04
C ALA A 434 -15.24 5.15 17.14
N LYS A 435 -14.36 5.00 18.14
CA LYS A 435 -13.15 5.83 18.30
C LYS A 435 -12.07 5.41 17.31
N MET A 436 -11.28 6.36 16.82
CA MET A 436 -10.09 6.10 16.01
C MET A 436 -8.88 6.87 16.55
N VAL A 437 -7.83 6.15 16.89
CA VAL A 437 -6.54 6.73 17.29
C VAL A 437 -5.48 6.32 16.29
N VAL A 438 -4.67 7.27 15.84
CA VAL A 438 -3.57 7.02 14.90
C VAL A 438 -2.24 7.43 15.51
N VAL A 439 -1.32 6.49 15.56
CA VAL A 439 0.07 6.66 16.01
C VAL A 439 0.94 6.66 14.74
N ASP A 440 1.48 7.80 14.36
CA ASP A 440 2.29 7.97 13.14
C ASP A 440 3.13 9.24 13.29
N PRO A 441 4.40 9.27 12.88
CA PRO A 441 5.23 10.49 12.90
C PRO A 441 4.62 11.65 12.11
N ARG A 442 3.72 11.34 11.18
CA ARG A 442 3.12 12.25 10.22
C ARG A 442 1.60 12.27 10.33
N LEU A 443 1.00 13.45 10.19
CA LEU A 443 -0.44 13.58 10.00
C LEU A 443 -0.80 13.13 8.58
N THR A 444 -1.10 11.86 8.44
CA THR A 444 -1.46 11.21 7.19
C THR A 444 -2.93 11.45 6.82
N ALA A 445 -3.34 11.07 5.60
CA ALA A 445 -4.75 11.08 5.23
C ALA A 445 -5.61 10.20 6.15
N THR A 446 -5.06 9.10 6.69
CA THR A 446 -5.71 8.28 7.74
C THR A 446 -5.80 9.06 9.05
N ALA A 447 -4.70 9.65 9.51
CA ALA A 447 -4.65 10.40 10.76
C ALA A 447 -5.58 11.63 10.75
N SER A 448 -5.79 12.24 9.58
CA SER A 448 -6.72 13.38 9.43
C SER A 448 -8.18 13.03 9.73
N LYS A 449 -8.54 11.74 9.79
CA LYS A 449 -9.88 11.24 10.13
C LYS A 449 -9.97 10.69 11.55
N ALA A 450 -8.84 10.63 12.27
CA ALA A 450 -8.79 10.14 13.64
C ALA A 450 -9.40 11.15 14.63
N ASP A 451 -9.93 10.63 15.73
CA ASP A 451 -10.30 11.44 16.89
C ASP A 451 -9.05 11.99 17.59
N ARG A 452 -7.92 11.22 17.54
CA ARG A 452 -6.61 11.65 18.02
C ARG A 452 -5.49 11.16 17.10
N TRP A 453 -4.51 12.05 16.87
CA TRP A 453 -3.24 11.72 16.25
C TRP A 453 -2.12 11.89 17.29
N LEU A 454 -1.31 10.85 17.46
CA LEU A 454 -0.18 10.78 18.36
C LEU A 454 1.12 10.73 17.54
N PRO A 455 1.86 11.85 17.43
CA PRO A 455 3.08 11.94 16.63
C PRO A 455 4.26 11.25 17.32
N ILE A 456 4.43 9.96 17.09
CA ILE A 456 5.51 9.14 17.67
C ILE A 456 6.87 9.43 17.03
N ARG A 457 7.97 9.30 17.77
CA ARG A 457 9.33 9.19 17.20
C ARG A 457 9.47 7.88 16.47
N SER A 458 10.00 7.92 15.23
CA SER A 458 10.13 6.73 14.39
C SER A 458 11.04 5.67 15.04
N GLY A 459 10.64 4.40 15.00
CA GLY A 459 11.38 3.27 15.59
C GLY A 459 11.17 3.05 17.08
N THR A 460 10.28 3.81 17.73
CA THR A 460 10.00 3.69 19.18
C THR A 460 8.64 3.08 19.51
N ASP A 461 7.97 2.52 18.52
CA ASP A 461 6.67 1.83 18.67
C ASP A 461 6.72 0.73 19.73
N MET A 462 7.86 0.06 19.88
CA MET A 462 8.07 -0.96 20.90
C MET A 462 7.96 -0.41 22.30
N ALA A 463 8.53 0.79 22.58
CA ALA A 463 8.41 1.44 23.88
C ALA A 463 6.94 1.78 24.20
N LEU A 464 6.21 2.30 23.22
CA LEU A 464 4.79 2.55 23.38
C LEU A 464 4.03 1.26 23.69
N ALA A 465 4.24 0.20 22.92
CA ALA A 465 3.55 -1.08 23.10
C ALA A 465 3.82 -1.71 24.46
N LEU A 466 5.09 -1.69 24.91
CA LEU A 466 5.48 -2.18 26.24
C LEU A 466 4.82 -1.36 27.36
N ALA A 467 4.79 -0.03 27.24
CA ALA A 467 4.17 0.84 28.24
C ALA A 467 2.65 0.68 28.32
N LEU A 468 1.98 0.49 27.18
CA LEU A 468 0.55 0.16 27.15
C LEU A 468 0.26 -1.16 27.88
N CYS A 469 1.03 -2.21 27.56
CA CYS A 469 0.88 -3.52 28.21
C CYS A 469 1.18 -3.45 29.71
N GLN A 470 2.27 -2.76 30.10
CA GLN A 470 2.66 -2.61 31.49
C GLN A 470 1.56 -1.90 32.29
N HIS A 471 1.02 -0.80 31.76
CA HIS A 471 -0.05 -0.06 32.45
C HIS A 471 -1.31 -0.89 32.64
N ILE A 472 -1.76 -1.62 31.59
CA ILE A 472 -2.91 -2.52 31.63
C ILE A 472 -2.73 -3.58 32.71
N LEU A 473 -1.55 -4.22 32.77
CA LEU A 473 -1.27 -5.28 33.73
C LEU A 473 -1.08 -4.75 35.15
N ALA A 474 -0.40 -3.60 35.33
CA ALA A 474 -0.17 -2.99 36.65
C ALA A 474 -1.47 -2.53 37.33
N HIS A 475 -2.50 -2.18 36.54
CA HIS A 475 -3.80 -1.73 37.03
C HIS A 475 -4.90 -2.82 36.92
N ASP A 476 -4.50 -4.06 36.60
CA ASP A 476 -5.42 -5.22 36.50
C ASP A 476 -6.59 -5.02 35.50
N LEU A 477 -6.32 -4.32 34.40
CA LEU A 477 -7.29 -4.02 33.35
C LEU A 477 -7.38 -5.09 32.24
N HIS A 478 -6.61 -6.19 32.38
CA HIS A 478 -6.53 -7.24 31.37
C HIS A 478 -7.71 -8.23 31.43
N ASP A 479 -8.01 -8.87 30.31
CA ASP A 479 -8.99 -9.96 30.25
C ASP A 479 -8.40 -11.25 30.85
N ARG A 480 -8.62 -11.45 32.15
CA ARG A 480 -8.13 -12.62 32.88
C ARG A 480 -8.60 -13.93 32.27
N LYS A 481 -9.90 -14.02 31.87
CA LYS A 481 -10.46 -15.25 31.30
C LYS A 481 -9.72 -15.66 30.03
N PHE A 482 -9.43 -14.70 29.17
CA PHE A 482 -8.70 -14.98 27.93
C PHE A 482 -7.23 -15.34 28.22
N CYS A 483 -6.56 -14.60 29.08
CA CYS A 483 -5.16 -14.85 29.44
C CYS A 483 -4.95 -16.22 30.06
N ASP A 484 -5.76 -16.60 31.06
CA ASP A 484 -5.63 -17.89 31.74
C ASP A 484 -6.01 -19.07 30.82
N GLY A 485 -7.04 -18.87 29.99
CA GLY A 485 -7.55 -19.92 29.11
C GLY A 485 -6.69 -20.14 27.85
N TRP A 486 -6.22 -19.07 27.23
CA TRP A 486 -5.78 -19.12 25.83
C TRP A 486 -4.36 -18.57 25.58
N VAL A 487 -3.60 -18.21 26.60
CA VAL A 487 -2.22 -17.73 26.45
C VAL A 487 -1.25 -18.64 27.21
N LEU A 488 -0.27 -19.21 26.50
CA LEU A 488 0.81 -19.99 27.10
C LEU A 488 1.99 -19.07 27.43
N GLY A 489 2.51 -19.17 28.65
CA GLY A 489 3.62 -18.35 29.13
C GLY A 489 3.20 -16.94 29.56
N PHE A 490 1.91 -16.70 29.79
CA PHE A 490 1.38 -15.41 30.22
C PHE A 490 1.99 -14.92 31.54
N GLU A 491 1.97 -15.74 32.59
CA GLU A 491 2.48 -15.35 33.92
C GLU A 491 3.94 -14.94 33.86
N LYS A 492 4.77 -15.71 33.16
CA LYS A 492 6.22 -15.42 33.02
C LYS A 492 6.46 -14.09 32.32
N TRP A 493 5.67 -13.80 31.27
CA TRP A 493 5.77 -12.53 30.57
C TRP A 493 5.21 -11.36 31.40
N ARG A 494 4.07 -11.55 32.09
CA ARG A 494 3.50 -10.55 33.01
C ARG A 494 4.50 -10.14 34.08
N ASP A 495 5.10 -11.13 34.77
CA ASP A 495 6.05 -10.87 35.84
C ASP A 495 7.31 -10.17 35.30
N PHE A 496 7.75 -10.55 34.12
CA PHE A 496 8.87 -9.88 33.44
C PHE A 496 8.55 -8.40 33.15
N ILE A 497 7.46 -8.10 32.45
CA ILE A 497 7.16 -6.72 32.02
C ILE A 497 6.91 -5.79 33.20
N LEU A 498 6.30 -6.29 34.29
CA LEU A 498 6.10 -5.51 35.51
C LEU A 498 7.43 -5.22 36.23
N ALA A 499 8.39 -6.12 36.17
CA ALA A 499 9.71 -5.94 36.79
C ALA A 499 10.62 -4.97 36.01
N GLN A 500 10.40 -4.78 34.69
CA GLN A 500 11.27 -3.95 33.83
C GLN A 500 11.08 -2.43 33.97
N GLY A 501 9.97 -1.99 34.58
CA GLY A 501 9.70 -0.56 34.77
C GLY A 501 9.33 0.16 33.46
N TYR A 502 8.75 -0.53 32.48
CA TYR A 502 8.29 0.05 31.21
C TYR A 502 7.01 0.88 31.39
N THR A 503 7.01 1.85 32.30
CA THR A 503 5.85 2.69 32.60
C THR A 503 5.58 3.73 31.51
N PRO A 504 4.40 4.35 31.48
CA PRO A 504 4.14 5.49 30.59
C PRO A 504 5.14 6.64 30.74
N GLU A 505 5.62 6.91 31.96
CA GLU A 505 6.63 7.94 32.24
C GLU A 505 8.02 7.58 31.67
N TRP A 506 8.39 6.30 31.69
CA TRP A 506 9.58 5.81 31.01
C TRP A 506 9.47 5.97 29.49
N ALA A 507 8.29 5.70 28.91
CA ALA A 507 8.09 5.74 27.48
C ALA A 507 7.98 7.17 26.91
N GLU A 508 7.57 8.18 27.69
CA GLU A 508 7.39 9.56 27.24
C GLU A 508 8.64 10.17 26.59
N PRO A 509 9.83 10.20 27.24
CA PRO A 509 11.04 10.78 26.63
C PRO A 509 11.52 9.97 25.39
N ILE A 510 11.19 8.69 25.32
CA ILE A 510 11.57 7.80 24.22
C ILE A 510 10.68 8.08 23.01
N THR A 511 9.38 8.01 23.19
CA THR A 511 8.39 8.10 22.11
C THR A 511 8.05 9.54 21.70
N GLY A 512 8.19 10.48 22.62
CA GLY A 512 7.70 11.84 22.51
C GLY A 512 6.19 11.97 22.65
N ILE A 513 5.51 10.93 23.15
CA ILE A 513 4.07 10.93 23.49
C ILE A 513 3.97 11.09 25.00
N ALA A 514 3.18 12.06 25.47
CA ALA A 514 3.02 12.34 26.90
C ALA A 514 2.51 11.09 27.66
N ALA A 515 3.05 10.83 28.84
CA ALA A 515 2.67 9.70 29.69
C ALA A 515 1.16 9.65 29.98
N ALA A 516 0.52 10.80 30.13
CA ALA A 516 -0.93 10.90 30.29
C ALA A 516 -1.71 10.36 29.08
N GLU A 517 -1.22 10.60 27.87
CA GLU A 517 -1.84 10.08 26.65
C GLU A 517 -1.61 8.57 26.50
N ILE A 518 -0.46 8.06 26.94
CA ILE A 518 -0.17 6.62 26.94
C ILE A 518 -1.12 5.90 27.92
N ARG A 519 -1.28 6.43 29.14
CA ARG A 519 -2.24 5.88 30.13
C ARG A 519 -3.66 5.88 29.58
N ARG A 520 -4.11 7.02 29.07
CA ARG A 520 -5.43 7.17 28.49
C ARG A 520 -5.67 6.17 27.34
N LEU A 521 -4.69 6.01 26.46
CA LEU A 521 -4.79 5.04 25.35
C LEU A 521 -4.89 3.60 25.86
N ALA A 522 -4.10 3.22 26.86
CA ALA A 522 -4.14 1.90 27.49
C ALA A 522 -5.52 1.58 28.10
N GLU A 523 -6.07 2.53 28.86
CA GLU A 523 -7.39 2.42 29.49
C GLU A 523 -8.51 2.34 28.44
N GLU A 524 -8.46 3.14 27.38
CA GLU A 524 -9.42 3.11 26.27
C GLU A 524 -9.41 1.77 25.53
N ILE A 525 -8.22 1.20 25.27
CA ILE A 525 -8.10 -0.11 24.62
C ILE A 525 -8.69 -1.20 25.51
N ALA A 526 -8.36 -1.18 26.81
CA ALA A 526 -8.85 -2.17 27.76
C ALA A 526 -10.37 -2.11 27.97
N ALA A 527 -10.95 -0.89 27.95
CA ALA A 527 -12.38 -0.67 28.14
C ALA A 527 -13.20 -0.86 26.86
N ALA A 528 -12.57 -0.94 25.68
CA ALA A 528 -13.27 -1.00 24.41
C ALA A 528 -14.00 -2.34 24.22
N ASP A 529 -15.31 -2.28 23.89
CA ASP A 529 -16.05 -3.47 23.43
C ASP A 529 -15.68 -3.79 21.98
N GLY A 530 -14.45 -4.30 21.80
CA GLY A 530 -13.83 -4.60 20.53
C GLY A 530 -12.91 -3.48 20.04
N CYS A 531 -11.62 -3.76 20.03
CA CYS A 531 -10.58 -2.94 19.46
C CYS A 531 -9.87 -3.67 18.30
N VAL A 532 -9.81 -3.03 17.14
CA VAL A 532 -9.02 -3.50 16.00
C VAL A 532 -7.71 -2.72 15.96
N ILE A 533 -6.60 -3.45 16.06
CA ILE A 533 -5.25 -2.88 16.00
C ILE A 533 -4.69 -3.11 14.60
N PHE A 534 -4.51 -2.03 13.85
CA PHE A 534 -3.88 -2.01 12.53
C PHE A 534 -2.42 -1.59 12.67
N ALA A 535 -1.50 -2.47 12.38
CA ALA A 535 -0.07 -2.14 12.30
C ALA A 535 0.47 -2.45 10.91
N SER A 536 1.30 -1.57 10.37
CA SER A 536 1.79 -1.71 9.00
C SER A 536 3.30 -1.50 8.87
N ARG A 537 3.72 -1.00 7.73
CA ARG A 537 5.15 -0.88 7.37
C ARG A 537 5.89 0.14 8.26
N GLY A 538 5.17 1.10 8.85
CA GLY A 538 5.73 2.01 9.85
C GLY A 538 6.24 1.28 11.10
N VAL A 539 5.64 0.14 11.45
CA VAL A 539 6.09 -0.73 12.56
C VAL A 539 7.03 -1.83 12.08
N ASN A 540 6.87 -2.29 10.81
CA ASN A 540 7.58 -3.46 10.32
C ASN A 540 9.00 -3.18 9.84
N GLN A 541 9.27 -2.00 9.26
CA GLN A 541 10.54 -1.72 8.59
C GLN A 541 11.57 -1.15 9.56
N HIS A 542 11.81 -1.90 10.65
CA HIS A 542 12.68 -1.57 11.78
C HIS A 542 13.51 -2.77 12.22
N THR A 543 14.59 -2.52 12.97
CA THR A 543 15.46 -3.57 13.52
C THR A 543 14.83 -4.36 14.66
N ASN A 544 13.80 -3.79 15.31
CA ASN A 544 13.02 -4.42 16.39
C ASN A 544 11.66 -4.98 15.92
N SER A 545 11.49 -5.15 14.62
CA SER A 545 10.20 -5.47 13.99
C SER A 545 9.50 -6.70 14.59
N THR A 546 10.22 -7.81 14.76
CA THR A 546 9.64 -9.06 15.29
C THR A 546 9.10 -8.87 16.70
N GLN A 547 9.90 -8.31 17.59
CA GLN A 547 9.49 -8.14 18.99
C GLN A 547 8.44 -7.04 19.16
N THR A 548 8.47 -5.98 18.37
CA THR A 548 7.42 -4.94 18.37
C THR A 548 6.06 -5.53 17.96
N ASN A 549 6.03 -6.28 16.86
CA ASN A 549 4.79 -6.93 16.42
C ASN A 549 4.29 -7.95 17.45
N ARG A 550 5.18 -8.74 18.08
CA ARG A 550 4.79 -9.65 19.17
C ARG A 550 4.18 -8.91 20.35
N THR A 551 4.78 -7.78 20.76
CA THR A 551 4.25 -6.97 21.87
C THR A 551 2.86 -6.41 21.57
N LEU A 552 2.64 -5.97 20.33
CA LEU A 552 1.30 -5.53 19.89
C LEU A 552 0.29 -6.68 19.80
N MET A 553 0.72 -7.89 19.45
CA MET A 553 -0.11 -9.09 19.54
C MET A 553 -0.44 -9.43 20.99
N PHE A 554 0.52 -9.25 21.91
CA PHE A 554 0.29 -9.43 23.34
C PHE A 554 -0.72 -8.40 23.87
N LEU A 555 -0.61 -7.14 23.44
CA LEU A 555 -1.60 -6.10 23.77
C LEU A 555 -3.01 -6.51 23.34
N ALA A 556 -3.19 -6.99 22.11
CA ALA A 556 -4.48 -7.48 21.64
C ALA A 556 -5.00 -8.68 22.44
N ALA A 557 -4.10 -9.60 22.82
CA ALA A 557 -4.46 -10.79 23.60
C ALA A 557 -4.86 -10.45 25.04
N ILE A 558 -4.05 -9.65 25.75
CA ILE A 558 -4.37 -9.30 27.16
C ILE A 558 -5.63 -8.46 27.31
N THR A 559 -6.10 -7.84 26.25
CA THR A 559 -7.36 -7.09 26.23
C THR A 559 -8.52 -7.87 25.62
N GLY A 560 -8.36 -9.20 25.41
CA GLY A 560 -9.38 -10.07 24.85
C GLY A 560 -9.72 -9.76 23.38
N ASN A 561 -8.92 -8.96 22.69
CA ASN A 561 -9.12 -8.56 21.29
C ASN A 561 -8.48 -9.55 20.31
N TRP A 562 -8.72 -10.85 20.49
CA TRP A 562 -8.26 -11.90 19.58
C TRP A 562 -9.27 -13.04 19.47
N GLY A 563 -9.64 -13.39 18.26
CA GLY A 563 -10.64 -14.42 18.02
C GLY A 563 -12.02 -14.07 18.60
N ARG A 564 -12.39 -12.79 18.46
CA ARG A 564 -13.73 -12.26 18.77
C ARG A 564 -14.17 -11.31 17.67
N ARG A 565 -15.46 -11.11 17.54
CA ARG A 565 -16.01 -10.12 16.61
C ARG A 565 -15.66 -8.71 17.07
N GLY A 566 -15.23 -7.87 16.17
CA GLY A 566 -14.83 -6.49 16.46
C GLY A 566 -13.48 -6.31 17.16
N GLY A 567 -12.72 -7.40 17.36
CA GLY A 567 -11.41 -7.34 18.01
C GLY A 567 -10.39 -8.21 17.28
N THR A 568 -9.26 -7.64 16.90
CA THR A 568 -8.14 -8.38 16.29
C THR A 568 -6.86 -7.56 16.25
N TYR A 569 -5.72 -8.24 16.14
CA TYR A 569 -4.50 -7.68 15.60
C TYR A 569 -4.40 -8.06 14.12
N MET A 570 -4.33 -7.07 13.23
CA MET A 570 -4.43 -7.31 11.81
C MET A 570 -3.11 -7.72 11.17
N ASN A 571 -3.09 -8.86 10.50
CA ASN A 571 -2.03 -9.23 9.58
C ASN A 571 -2.34 -8.75 8.15
N MET A 572 -1.63 -7.74 7.70
CA MET A 572 -1.77 -7.20 6.35
C MET A 572 -1.08 -8.02 5.25
N SER A 573 -0.52 -9.17 5.59
CA SER A 573 0.23 -10.02 4.65
C SER A 573 -0.39 -11.40 4.48
N ALA A 574 -1.68 -11.54 4.78
CA ALA A 574 -2.38 -12.80 4.52
C ALA A 574 -2.31 -13.13 3.03
N SER A 575 -1.39 -13.99 2.64
CA SER A 575 -1.30 -14.48 1.27
C SER A 575 -2.13 -15.73 1.11
N THR A 576 -2.67 -15.91 -0.09
CA THR A 576 -3.26 -17.20 -0.50
C THR A 576 -2.17 -18.26 -0.33
N PRO A 577 -2.42 -19.36 0.41
CA PRO A 577 -1.40 -20.34 0.77
C PRO A 577 -1.07 -21.30 -0.40
N ILE A 578 -0.63 -20.75 -1.51
CA ILE A 578 -0.18 -21.51 -2.68
C ILE A 578 1.17 -22.13 -2.37
N ALA A 579 1.20 -23.44 -2.26
CA ALA A 579 2.40 -24.22 -1.98
C ALA A 579 2.40 -25.49 -2.86
N PRO A 580 2.74 -25.38 -4.15
CA PRO A 580 2.73 -26.51 -5.05
C PRO A 580 3.74 -27.56 -4.60
N ALA A 581 3.29 -28.81 -4.54
CA ALA A 581 4.16 -29.95 -4.31
C ALA A 581 4.69 -30.46 -5.67
N ILE A 582 5.99 -30.71 -5.74
CA ILE A 582 6.57 -31.46 -6.85
C ILE A 582 6.96 -32.86 -6.37
N PRO A 583 7.02 -33.88 -7.26
CA PRO A 583 7.45 -35.22 -6.87
C PRO A 583 8.80 -35.19 -6.14
N ALA A 584 8.90 -35.96 -5.07
CA ALA A 584 10.09 -35.91 -4.19
C ALA A 584 11.38 -36.29 -4.95
N GLU A 585 11.29 -37.23 -5.88
CA GLU A 585 12.36 -37.68 -6.75
C GLU A 585 12.84 -36.64 -7.78
N ARG A 586 11.98 -35.66 -8.09
CA ARG A 586 12.31 -34.55 -9.00
C ARG A 586 12.88 -33.33 -8.26
N LYS A 587 12.72 -33.27 -6.94
CA LYS A 587 13.20 -32.16 -6.13
C LYS A 587 14.71 -32.24 -5.93
N VAL A 588 15.44 -31.28 -6.47
CA VAL A 588 16.87 -31.16 -6.23
C VAL A 588 17.13 -30.56 -4.88
N LYS A 589 17.76 -31.31 -3.97
CA LYS A 589 18.14 -30.81 -2.65
C LYS A 589 19.36 -29.90 -2.80
N PRO A 590 19.31 -28.62 -2.37
CA PRO A 590 20.48 -27.76 -2.39
C PRO A 590 21.60 -28.31 -1.48
N ASN A 591 22.83 -28.16 -1.90
CA ASN A 591 24.02 -28.51 -1.08
C ASN A 591 24.41 -27.40 -0.10
N ARG A 592 23.90 -26.19 -0.36
CA ARG A 592 24.21 -24.98 0.42
C ARG A 592 22.93 -24.38 0.94
N GLN A 593 23.02 -23.73 2.10
CA GLN A 593 21.89 -22.98 2.65
C GLN A 593 21.60 -21.75 1.80
N LYS A 594 20.35 -21.29 1.85
CA LYS A 594 19.97 -20.02 1.27
C LYS A 594 20.79 -18.88 1.87
N VAL A 595 21.28 -17.97 1.04
CA VAL A 595 21.88 -16.71 1.50
C VAL A 595 20.86 -15.91 2.31
N ARG A 596 21.31 -14.93 3.09
CA ARG A 596 20.42 -14.04 3.83
C ARG A 596 19.34 -13.47 2.92
N ARG A 597 18.15 -13.34 3.45
CA ARG A 597 16.97 -12.90 2.69
C ARG A 597 17.01 -11.43 2.30
N SER A 598 17.69 -10.60 3.08
CA SER A 598 17.76 -9.15 2.83
C SER A 598 18.53 -8.82 1.55
N PRO A 599 18.22 -7.69 0.90
CA PRO A 599 19.01 -7.19 -0.22
C PRO A 599 20.50 -7.05 0.10
N ALA A 600 20.84 -6.65 1.33
CA ALA A 600 22.24 -6.58 1.77
C ALA A 600 22.94 -7.94 1.76
N GLY A 601 22.27 -9.03 2.14
CA GLY A 601 22.82 -10.38 2.06
C GLY A 601 23.06 -10.84 0.61
N TRP A 602 22.14 -10.48 -0.29
CA TRP A 602 22.29 -10.80 -1.70
C TRP A 602 23.42 -9.99 -2.37
N THR A 603 23.51 -8.68 -2.08
CA THR A 603 24.60 -7.86 -2.61
C THR A 603 25.96 -8.34 -2.10
N GLU A 604 26.06 -8.78 -0.86
CA GLU A 604 27.28 -9.37 -0.29
C GLU A 604 27.70 -10.66 -1.01
N ALA A 605 26.72 -11.53 -1.31
CA ALA A 605 26.97 -12.77 -2.05
C ALA A 605 27.36 -12.52 -3.51
N MET A 606 26.79 -11.51 -4.15
CA MET A 606 27.10 -11.11 -5.52
C MET A 606 28.50 -10.46 -5.64
N LEU A 607 28.84 -9.53 -4.73
CA LEU A 607 30.08 -8.77 -4.76
C LEU A 607 31.28 -9.55 -4.24
N HIS A 608 31.09 -10.23 -3.13
CA HIS A 608 32.18 -10.79 -2.33
C HIS A 608 32.15 -12.33 -2.21
N GLY A 609 31.10 -12.95 -2.79
CA GLY A 609 30.93 -14.41 -2.75
C GLY A 609 30.70 -14.98 -1.34
N ARG A 610 30.14 -14.22 -0.43
CA ARG A 610 29.90 -14.65 0.96
C ARG A 610 28.40 -14.85 1.25
N PRO A 611 27.98 -16.00 1.79
CA PRO A 611 28.77 -17.19 2.16
C PRO A 611 29.22 -18.02 0.96
N TYR A 612 28.69 -17.76 -0.23
CA TYR A 612 29.09 -18.32 -1.52
C TYR A 612 28.63 -17.39 -2.65
N PRO A 613 29.25 -17.47 -3.84
CA PRO A 613 28.94 -16.53 -4.91
C PRO A 613 27.53 -16.76 -5.51
N LEU A 614 26.76 -15.68 -5.66
CA LEU A 614 25.65 -15.57 -6.59
C LEU A 614 26.18 -14.99 -7.89
N LYS A 615 25.90 -15.66 -9.02
CA LYS A 615 26.44 -15.33 -10.35
C LYS A 615 25.36 -15.08 -11.40
N ALA A 616 24.16 -15.57 -11.18
CA ALA A 616 23.01 -15.29 -12.05
C ALA A 616 21.82 -14.77 -11.23
N LEU A 617 21.13 -13.81 -11.80
CA LEU A 617 19.89 -13.25 -11.23
C LEU A 617 18.78 -13.24 -12.29
N ILE A 618 17.65 -13.83 -11.94
CA ILE A 618 16.38 -13.61 -12.67
C ILE A 618 15.48 -12.76 -11.77
N ALA A 619 15.20 -11.53 -12.22
CA ALA A 619 14.38 -10.58 -11.46
C ALA A 619 13.00 -10.38 -12.15
N CYS A 620 11.93 -10.58 -11.38
CA CYS A 620 10.55 -10.34 -11.82
C CYS A 620 9.98 -9.09 -11.11
N ASN A 621 10.77 -8.05 -10.96
CA ASN A 621 10.44 -6.82 -10.27
C ASN A 621 11.58 -5.81 -10.48
N ASN A 622 11.50 -4.61 -9.91
CA ASN A 622 12.50 -3.54 -10.03
C ASN A 622 13.42 -3.45 -8.77
N PRO A 623 14.38 -4.38 -8.55
CA PRO A 623 15.33 -4.29 -7.43
C PRO A 623 16.10 -2.97 -7.40
N LEU A 624 16.60 -2.48 -8.52
CA LEU A 624 17.36 -1.24 -8.58
C LEU A 624 16.50 0.04 -8.39
N GLY A 625 15.19 -0.09 -8.28
CA GLY A 625 14.30 0.97 -7.80
C GLY A 625 13.84 0.78 -6.36
N GLN A 626 14.01 -0.43 -5.77
CA GLN A 626 13.40 -0.81 -4.50
C GLN A 626 14.39 -1.19 -3.40
N TRP A 627 15.54 -1.79 -3.73
CA TRP A 627 16.50 -2.24 -2.71
C TRP A 627 17.15 -1.05 -2.01
N PRO A 628 17.41 -1.13 -0.70
CA PRO A 628 18.27 -0.20 -0.02
C PRO A 628 19.72 -0.31 -0.51
N GLY A 629 20.52 0.74 -0.32
CA GLY A 629 21.93 0.73 -0.71
C GLY A 629 22.10 0.67 -2.22
N GLN A 630 21.48 1.55 -2.95
CA GLN A 630 21.40 1.53 -4.42
C GLN A 630 22.77 1.49 -5.11
N ASP A 631 23.79 2.19 -4.59
CA ASP A 631 25.13 2.17 -5.19
C ASP A 631 25.78 0.78 -5.07
N LYS A 632 25.62 0.12 -3.92
CA LYS A 632 26.08 -1.27 -3.71
C LYS A 632 25.29 -2.25 -4.56
N ALA A 633 23.97 -2.07 -4.67
CA ALA A 633 23.12 -2.92 -5.50
C ALA A 633 23.52 -2.83 -6.99
N ARG A 634 23.76 -1.62 -7.51
CA ARG A 634 24.24 -1.44 -8.89
C ARG A 634 25.60 -2.10 -9.12
N ALA A 635 26.54 -1.91 -8.19
CA ALA A 635 27.82 -2.60 -8.25
C ALA A 635 27.68 -4.14 -8.25
N ALA A 636 26.74 -4.67 -7.45
CA ALA A 636 26.45 -6.10 -7.39
C ALA A 636 25.91 -6.63 -8.74
N PHE A 637 25.02 -5.88 -9.38
CA PHE A 637 24.49 -6.27 -10.70
C PHE A 637 25.55 -6.26 -11.79
N LEU A 638 26.55 -5.37 -11.71
CA LEU A 638 27.69 -5.36 -12.62
C LEU A 638 28.60 -6.59 -12.46
N ALA A 639 28.65 -7.20 -11.27
CA ALA A 639 29.49 -8.36 -10.96
C ALA A 639 28.87 -9.71 -11.36
N LEU A 640 27.62 -9.73 -11.84
CA LEU A 640 26.92 -10.96 -12.23
C LEU A 640 27.31 -11.40 -13.65
N ASP A 641 27.32 -12.71 -13.89
CA ASP A 641 27.56 -13.31 -15.22
C ASP A 641 26.29 -13.30 -16.07
N LEU A 642 25.10 -13.32 -15.42
CA LEU A 642 23.80 -13.29 -16.08
C LEU A 642 22.80 -12.48 -15.26
N VAL A 643 22.12 -11.53 -15.91
CA VAL A 643 20.94 -10.82 -15.37
C VAL A 643 19.80 -10.92 -16.37
N VAL A 644 18.70 -11.55 -15.99
CA VAL A 644 17.45 -11.59 -16.75
C VAL A 644 16.39 -10.79 -16.01
N HIS A 645 15.68 -9.92 -16.71
CA HIS A 645 14.62 -9.10 -16.13
C HIS A 645 13.28 -9.34 -16.83
N ILE A 646 12.31 -9.84 -16.08
CA ILE A 646 10.93 -10.07 -16.55
C ILE A 646 10.08 -8.92 -16.03
N GLU A 647 9.56 -8.05 -16.91
CA GLU A 647 8.88 -6.82 -16.47
C GLU A 647 7.84 -6.31 -17.47
N LEU A 648 6.97 -5.42 -16.98
CA LEU A 648 5.94 -4.72 -17.75
C LEU A 648 6.50 -3.50 -18.48
N PHE A 649 7.40 -2.76 -17.82
CA PHE A 649 7.98 -1.50 -18.27
C PHE A 649 9.50 -1.53 -18.10
N ALA A 650 10.22 -0.95 -19.05
CA ALA A 650 11.66 -0.75 -18.89
C ALA A 650 11.93 0.23 -17.73
N ASN A 651 12.82 -0.17 -16.81
CA ASN A 651 13.12 0.60 -15.61
C ASN A 651 14.62 0.52 -15.25
N GLU A 652 15.00 0.93 -14.05
CA GLU A 652 16.38 0.93 -13.57
C GLU A 652 17.05 -0.45 -13.67
N THR A 653 16.31 -1.50 -13.29
CA THR A 653 16.79 -2.89 -13.36
C THR A 653 16.97 -3.36 -14.78
N SER A 654 16.05 -2.99 -15.69
CA SER A 654 16.18 -3.32 -17.10
C SER A 654 17.50 -2.83 -17.68
N ALA A 655 17.97 -1.63 -17.32
CA ALA A 655 19.20 -1.08 -17.83
C ALA A 655 20.44 -1.91 -17.48
N PHE A 656 20.40 -2.70 -16.42
CA PHE A 656 21.47 -3.61 -15.98
C PHE A 656 21.26 -5.05 -16.44
N ALA A 657 20.16 -5.37 -17.11
CA ALA A 657 19.86 -6.73 -17.55
C ALA A 657 20.60 -7.07 -18.87
N ASP A 658 20.95 -8.35 -19.03
CA ASP A 658 21.42 -8.89 -20.33
C ASP A 658 20.24 -9.21 -21.25
N TYR A 659 19.11 -9.66 -20.64
CA TYR A 659 17.86 -9.93 -21.33
C TYR A 659 16.71 -9.29 -20.59
N VAL A 660 15.81 -8.63 -21.33
CA VAL A 660 14.56 -8.08 -20.80
C VAL A 660 13.40 -8.78 -21.49
N LEU A 661 12.58 -9.47 -20.72
CA LEU A 661 11.47 -10.28 -21.22
C LEU A 661 10.13 -9.58 -20.92
N PRO A 662 9.27 -9.40 -21.93
CA PRO A 662 8.01 -8.70 -21.78
C PRO A 662 6.98 -9.56 -21.04
N ALA A 663 6.42 -9.03 -19.97
CA ALA A 663 5.47 -9.74 -19.11
C ALA A 663 4.01 -9.36 -19.39
N ALA A 664 3.11 -10.36 -19.26
CA ALA A 664 1.67 -10.17 -19.18
C ALA A 664 1.20 -10.07 -17.72
N THR A 665 0.07 -9.40 -17.47
CA THR A 665 -0.46 -9.20 -16.11
C THR A 665 -1.98 -9.13 -16.08
N GLY A 666 -2.59 -9.46 -14.94
CA GLY A 666 -4.01 -9.31 -14.68
C GLY A 666 -4.89 -9.99 -15.73
N ILE A 667 -5.75 -9.21 -16.37
CA ILE A 667 -6.71 -9.68 -17.39
C ILE A 667 -6.08 -10.10 -18.72
N GLU A 668 -4.76 -9.93 -18.89
CA GLU A 668 -4.02 -10.39 -20.08
C GLU A 668 -3.67 -11.89 -20.01
N LYS A 669 -3.74 -12.50 -18.82
CA LYS A 669 -3.33 -13.90 -18.64
C LYS A 669 -4.29 -14.76 -17.82
N GLY A 670 -5.14 -14.15 -16.98
CA GLY A 670 -5.88 -14.83 -15.93
C GLY A 670 -5.02 -15.15 -14.69
N GLU A 671 -5.55 -14.96 -13.50
CA GLU A 671 -4.82 -15.22 -12.25
C GLU A 671 -5.71 -15.17 -11.02
N ILE A 672 -5.13 -15.49 -9.88
CA ILE A 672 -5.67 -15.17 -8.56
C ILE A 672 -5.17 -13.78 -8.14
N GLY A 673 -6.08 -12.96 -7.68
CA GLY A 673 -5.74 -11.69 -7.06
C GLY A 673 -4.77 -11.87 -5.89
N ARG A 674 -4.02 -10.81 -5.59
CA ARG A 674 -3.09 -10.78 -4.45
C ARG A 674 -3.85 -11.09 -3.16
N SER A 675 -3.11 -11.49 -2.15
CA SER A 675 -3.65 -11.76 -0.82
C SER A 675 -4.65 -10.70 -0.37
N ASN A 676 -5.67 -11.14 0.31
CA ASN A 676 -6.75 -10.29 0.77
C ASN A 676 -6.80 -10.24 2.30
N ASP A 677 -6.95 -9.02 2.81
CA ASP A 677 -6.95 -8.78 4.25
C ASP A 677 -8.10 -9.50 4.99
N ASP A 678 -9.21 -9.77 4.31
CA ASP A 678 -10.36 -10.53 4.85
C ASP A 678 -10.48 -11.94 4.26
N ARG A 679 -9.36 -12.52 3.86
CA ARG A 679 -9.22 -13.91 3.40
C ARG A 679 -9.93 -14.26 2.09
N ARG A 680 -10.36 -13.29 1.29
CA ARG A 680 -10.99 -13.55 -0.01
C ARG A 680 -9.97 -14.02 -1.03
N VAL A 681 -10.27 -15.08 -1.73
CA VAL A 681 -9.59 -15.56 -2.93
C VAL A 681 -10.36 -15.03 -4.13
N VAL A 682 -9.81 -14.08 -4.86
CA VAL A 682 -10.49 -13.38 -5.96
C VAL A 682 -9.95 -13.88 -7.29
N TRP A 683 -10.83 -14.36 -8.15
CA TRP A 683 -10.49 -14.84 -9.50
C TRP A 683 -10.53 -13.69 -10.52
N ILE A 684 -9.56 -13.71 -11.44
CA ILE A 684 -9.43 -12.76 -12.55
C ILE A 684 -9.31 -13.59 -13.84
N ASP A 685 -10.28 -13.48 -14.71
CA ASP A 685 -10.24 -14.16 -16.01
C ASP A 685 -9.27 -13.47 -16.98
N LYS A 686 -8.75 -14.23 -17.95
CA LYS A 686 -8.13 -13.65 -19.14
C LYS A 686 -9.24 -13.01 -19.97
N MET A 687 -9.12 -11.73 -20.27
CA MET A 687 -10.17 -10.95 -20.96
C MET A 687 -9.66 -10.27 -22.23
N ILE A 688 -8.35 -10.05 -22.34
CA ILE A 688 -7.67 -9.40 -23.46
C ILE A 688 -6.36 -10.14 -23.79
N GLU A 689 -5.88 -9.95 -25.01
CA GLU A 689 -4.54 -10.41 -25.36
C GLU A 689 -3.46 -9.45 -24.81
N PRO A 690 -2.31 -9.98 -24.37
CA PRO A 690 -1.19 -9.15 -23.94
C PRO A 690 -0.59 -8.37 -25.14
N PRO A 691 0.07 -7.23 -24.88
CA PRO A 691 0.63 -6.42 -25.95
C PRO A 691 1.82 -7.11 -26.63
N GLY A 692 1.80 -7.12 -27.96
CA GLY A 692 2.87 -7.72 -28.78
C GLY A 692 3.09 -9.20 -28.49
N GLU A 693 4.29 -9.55 -28.10
CA GLU A 693 4.71 -10.92 -27.77
C GLU A 693 4.80 -11.17 -26.25
N ALA A 694 4.26 -10.29 -25.40
CA ALA A 694 4.34 -10.45 -23.95
C ALA A 694 3.69 -11.76 -23.47
N LYS A 695 4.27 -12.40 -22.45
CA LYS A 695 3.86 -13.70 -21.91
C LYS A 695 3.69 -13.65 -20.39
N SER A 696 2.88 -14.57 -19.84
CA SER A 696 2.83 -14.77 -18.38
C SER A 696 4.18 -15.30 -17.89
N ASP A 697 4.51 -14.99 -16.63
CA ASP A 697 5.72 -15.53 -16.02
C ASP A 697 5.66 -17.07 -15.99
N SER A 698 4.47 -17.67 -15.75
CA SER A 698 4.28 -19.14 -15.85
C SER A 698 4.66 -19.70 -17.23
N TRP A 699 4.24 -19.05 -18.30
CA TRP A 699 4.63 -19.43 -19.66
C TRP A 699 6.17 -19.40 -19.81
N ILE A 700 6.82 -18.34 -19.32
CA ILE A 700 8.29 -18.20 -19.40
C ILE A 700 8.98 -19.33 -18.63
N TRP A 701 8.52 -19.66 -17.41
CA TRP A 701 9.12 -20.72 -16.61
C TRP A 701 8.92 -22.12 -17.21
N ILE A 702 7.76 -22.36 -17.82
CA ILE A 702 7.46 -23.64 -18.49
C ILE A 702 8.35 -23.79 -19.72
N GLU A 703 8.41 -22.77 -20.59
CA GLU A 703 9.26 -22.83 -21.79
C GLU A 703 10.76 -22.95 -21.43
N LEU A 704 11.22 -22.16 -20.49
CA LEU A 704 12.60 -22.27 -20.02
C LEU A 704 12.89 -23.64 -19.38
N GLY A 705 11.89 -24.21 -18.68
CA GLY A 705 11.99 -25.54 -18.07
C GLY A 705 12.24 -26.67 -19.06
N LYS A 706 11.74 -26.58 -20.29
CA LYS A 706 11.99 -27.56 -21.36
C LYS A 706 13.47 -27.70 -21.71
N HIS A 707 14.24 -26.64 -21.60
CA HIS A 707 15.70 -26.70 -21.82
C HIS A 707 16.47 -27.50 -20.76
N PHE A 708 15.80 -27.84 -19.64
CA PHE A 708 16.36 -28.56 -18.50
C PHE A 708 15.69 -29.89 -18.22
N GLY A 709 14.72 -30.31 -19.06
CA GLY A 709 13.97 -31.57 -18.89
C GLY A 709 12.98 -31.51 -17.71
N PHE A 710 12.27 -30.38 -17.53
CA PHE A 710 11.30 -30.19 -16.44
C PHE A 710 9.84 -30.31 -16.89
N GLU A 711 9.58 -30.63 -18.13
CA GLU A 711 8.24 -30.69 -18.76
C GLU A 711 7.29 -31.72 -18.14
N ASP A 712 7.80 -32.74 -17.46
CA ASP A 712 7.02 -33.73 -16.72
C ASP A 712 6.36 -33.13 -15.46
N VAL A 713 6.92 -32.05 -14.92
CA VAL A 713 6.45 -31.36 -13.71
C VAL A 713 5.88 -29.98 -14.05
N LEU A 714 6.61 -29.19 -14.86
CA LEU A 714 6.15 -27.92 -15.41
C LEU A 714 5.43 -28.21 -16.73
N LYS A 715 4.21 -28.73 -16.64
CA LYS A 715 3.45 -29.20 -17.76
C LYS A 715 2.95 -28.07 -18.67
N GLU A 716 2.79 -28.36 -19.95
CA GLU A 716 2.30 -27.40 -20.96
C GLU A 716 0.93 -26.82 -20.60
N GLU A 717 0.02 -27.66 -20.07
CA GLU A 717 -1.31 -27.24 -19.64
C GLU A 717 -1.32 -26.23 -18.49
N TYR A 718 -0.26 -26.12 -17.70
CA TYR A 718 -0.14 -25.13 -16.61
C TYR A 718 0.12 -23.69 -17.08
N LYS A 719 0.25 -23.48 -18.39
CA LYS A 719 0.13 -22.15 -18.99
C LYS A 719 -1.27 -21.57 -18.86
N ASP A 720 -2.28 -22.44 -18.72
CA ASP A 720 -3.63 -22.05 -18.34
C ASP A 720 -3.72 -21.92 -16.82
N SER A 721 -4.02 -20.70 -16.36
CA SER A 721 -4.11 -20.38 -14.93
C SER A 721 -5.22 -21.16 -14.21
N GLY A 722 -6.32 -21.48 -14.92
CA GLY A 722 -7.44 -22.24 -14.36
C GLY A 722 -7.08 -23.69 -14.12
N VAL A 723 -6.43 -24.32 -15.11
CA VAL A 723 -5.94 -25.72 -14.98
C VAL A 723 -4.92 -25.80 -13.83
N PHE A 724 -3.96 -24.87 -13.79
CA PHE A 724 -2.96 -24.85 -12.72
C PHE A 724 -3.61 -24.65 -11.33
N TRP A 725 -4.62 -23.78 -11.24
CA TRP A 725 -5.34 -23.55 -10.00
C TRP A 725 -6.04 -24.82 -9.51
N ASP A 726 -6.87 -25.41 -10.36
CA ASP A 726 -7.70 -26.56 -9.97
C ASP A 726 -6.88 -27.84 -9.72
N GLU A 727 -5.82 -28.11 -10.53
CA GLU A 727 -5.01 -29.32 -10.35
C GLU A 727 -3.96 -29.21 -9.24
N VAL A 728 -3.38 -28.02 -9.03
CA VAL A 728 -2.21 -27.85 -8.15
C VAL A 728 -2.54 -27.10 -6.88
N CYS A 729 -3.22 -25.93 -7.00
CA CYS A 729 -3.38 -25.05 -5.85
C CYS A 729 -4.46 -25.54 -4.87
N THR A 730 -5.55 -26.09 -5.37
CA THR A 730 -6.65 -26.62 -4.55
C THR A 730 -6.29 -27.90 -3.77
N GLN A 731 -5.12 -28.48 -4.02
CA GLN A 731 -4.61 -29.58 -3.20
C GLN A 731 -4.24 -29.13 -1.76
N ASN A 732 -4.01 -27.85 -1.57
CA ASN A 732 -3.78 -27.29 -0.24
C ASN A 732 -5.07 -27.36 0.60
N GLU A 733 -4.96 -27.81 1.85
CA GLU A 733 -6.11 -27.99 2.74
C GLU A 733 -6.94 -26.72 2.97
N GLN A 734 -6.32 -25.54 2.88
CA GLN A 734 -6.99 -24.25 3.07
C GLN A 734 -7.67 -23.74 1.80
N LEU A 735 -7.29 -24.26 0.64
CA LEU A 735 -7.83 -23.88 -0.67
C LEU A 735 -8.74 -24.99 -1.26
N ARG A 736 -8.74 -26.19 -0.67
CA ARG A 736 -9.58 -27.29 -1.08
C ARG A 736 -11.05 -26.85 -1.10
N GLY A 737 -11.73 -27.06 -2.21
CA GLY A 737 -13.10 -26.61 -2.39
C GLY A 737 -13.27 -25.17 -2.88
N ILE A 738 -12.18 -24.46 -3.17
CA ILE A 738 -12.22 -23.16 -3.87
C ILE A 738 -11.84 -23.38 -5.34
N THR A 739 -12.65 -24.13 -6.04
CA THR A 739 -12.45 -24.43 -7.46
C THR A 739 -12.75 -23.21 -8.34
N GLN A 740 -12.21 -23.20 -9.56
CA GLN A 740 -12.53 -22.18 -10.55
C GLN A 740 -14.05 -22.13 -10.81
N GLN A 741 -14.70 -23.28 -10.90
CA GLN A 741 -16.15 -23.37 -11.05
C GLN A 741 -16.88 -22.65 -9.91
N ARG A 742 -16.47 -22.86 -8.66
CA ARG A 742 -17.07 -22.19 -7.50
C ARG A 742 -16.83 -20.66 -7.54
N LEU A 743 -15.64 -20.23 -7.90
CA LEU A 743 -15.32 -18.81 -8.05
C LEU A 743 -16.17 -18.15 -9.16
N HIS A 744 -16.45 -18.87 -10.24
CA HIS A 744 -17.33 -18.41 -11.32
C HIS A 744 -18.82 -18.44 -10.97
N SER A 745 -19.25 -19.24 -10.02
CA SER A 745 -20.66 -19.34 -9.63
C SER A 745 -21.19 -18.09 -8.91
N VAL A 746 -20.30 -17.21 -8.45
CA VAL A 746 -20.65 -15.97 -7.77
C VAL A 746 -20.35 -14.74 -8.63
N PRO A 747 -21.23 -13.74 -8.71
CA PRO A 747 -21.06 -12.58 -9.59
C PRO A 747 -19.90 -11.68 -9.20
N TYR A 748 -19.39 -11.80 -7.97
CA TYR A 748 -18.27 -11.01 -7.45
C TYR A 748 -16.92 -11.75 -7.49
N ARG A 749 -16.86 -13.00 -8.05
CA ARG A 749 -15.65 -13.77 -8.35
C ARG A 749 -14.74 -14.05 -7.16
N TRP A 750 -15.24 -14.18 -5.94
CA TRP A 750 -14.42 -14.54 -4.79
C TRP A 750 -15.14 -15.46 -3.79
N VAL A 751 -14.33 -16.26 -3.11
CA VAL A 751 -14.71 -17.12 -1.98
C VAL A 751 -13.69 -16.92 -0.87
N ARG A 752 -14.12 -17.00 0.37
CA ARG A 752 -13.25 -16.81 1.54
C ARG A 752 -12.59 -18.13 1.93
N GLN A 753 -11.26 -18.11 2.09
CA GLN A 753 -10.52 -19.25 2.64
C GLN A 753 -10.52 -19.23 4.18
N PRO A 754 -10.40 -20.38 4.86
CA PRO A 754 -10.37 -21.72 4.31
C PRO A 754 -11.78 -22.27 4.04
N VAL A 755 -11.85 -23.24 3.12
CA VAL A 755 -13.06 -24.01 2.83
C VAL A 755 -12.67 -25.49 2.77
N ALA A 756 -13.39 -26.33 3.51
CA ALA A 756 -13.02 -27.75 3.66
C ALA A 756 -13.36 -28.62 2.45
N THR A 757 -14.47 -28.30 1.77
CA THR A 757 -14.94 -28.99 0.55
C THR A 757 -15.57 -27.97 -0.38
N GLU A 758 -15.88 -28.38 -1.60
CA GLU A 758 -16.53 -27.52 -2.60
C GLU A 758 -17.93 -27.03 -2.14
N ASP A 759 -18.66 -27.86 -1.43
CA ASP A 759 -20.00 -27.53 -0.92
C ASP A 759 -19.99 -26.94 0.49
N ALA A 760 -18.84 -26.90 1.17
CA ALA A 760 -18.78 -26.36 2.52
C ALA A 760 -19.04 -24.87 2.55
N PRO A 761 -19.77 -24.34 3.54
CA PRO A 761 -19.95 -22.90 3.70
C PRO A 761 -18.63 -22.22 4.03
N GLU A 762 -18.54 -20.92 3.69
CA GLU A 762 -17.42 -20.08 4.09
C GLU A 762 -17.37 -19.96 5.62
N ILE A 763 -16.15 -20.01 6.18
CA ILE A 763 -15.96 -19.73 7.60
C ILE A 763 -15.88 -18.21 7.77
N ASP A 764 -16.79 -17.64 8.56
CA ASP A 764 -16.87 -16.20 8.79
C ASP A 764 -15.65 -15.75 9.63
N THR A 765 -15.66 -15.88 10.95
CA THR A 765 -14.57 -15.46 11.83
C THR A 765 -13.80 -16.70 12.31
N LEU A 766 -12.47 -16.67 12.20
CA LEU A 766 -11.61 -17.73 12.71
C LEU A 766 -11.30 -17.53 14.21
N TYR A 767 -10.90 -18.61 14.84
CA TYR A 767 -10.42 -18.64 16.23
C TYR A 767 -11.42 -18.16 17.28
N LEU A 768 -12.72 -18.24 17.00
CA LEU A 768 -13.76 -17.99 18.00
C LEU A 768 -13.69 -19.03 19.13
N GLU A 769 -14.13 -18.66 20.34
CA GLU A 769 -14.20 -19.59 21.46
C GLU A 769 -15.07 -20.79 21.09
N GLY A 770 -14.62 -22.01 21.40
CA GLY A 770 -15.28 -23.25 21.04
C GLY A 770 -15.03 -23.77 19.64
N THR A 771 -14.23 -23.06 18.79
CA THR A 771 -13.84 -23.55 17.45
C THR A 771 -12.46 -24.20 17.46
N THR A 772 -12.23 -25.09 16.49
CA THR A 772 -10.91 -25.67 16.22
C THR A 772 -10.31 -24.98 15.00
N ALA A 773 -9.04 -24.61 15.07
CA ALA A 773 -8.33 -24.02 13.92
C ALA A 773 -8.23 -25.05 12.77
N VAL A 774 -8.42 -24.58 11.53
CA VAL A 774 -8.35 -25.47 10.35
C VAL A 774 -6.97 -26.09 10.22
N GLY A 775 -6.92 -27.42 10.05
CA GLY A 775 -5.70 -28.20 9.97
C GLY A 775 -4.96 -28.37 11.31
N ALA A 776 -5.60 -28.03 12.43
CA ALA A 776 -5.07 -28.25 13.77
C ALA A 776 -5.79 -29.43 14.47
N PRO A 777 -5.17 -30.04 15.50
CA PRO A 777 -5.81 -31.07 16.28
C PRO A 777 -7.14 -30.60 16.94
N PRO A 778 -8.09 -31.48 17.18
CA PRO A 778 -9.35 -31.12 17.87
C PRO A 778 -9.11 -30.39 19.19
N GLY A 779 -9.85 -29.30 19.41
CA GLY A 779 -9.72 -28.44 20.58
C GLY A 779 -8.61 -27.38 20.53
N HIS A 780 -7.77 -27.39 19.53
CA HIS A 780 -6.78 -26.33 19.32
C HIS A 780 -7.46 -25.11 18.69
N ARG A 781 -7.70 -24.10 19.50
CA ARG A 781 -8.28 -22.81 19.04
C ARG A 781 -7.34 -22.07 18.06
N PHE A 782 -6.04 -22.17 18.31
CA PHE A 782 -4.98 -21.59 17.46
C PHE A 782 -4.11 -22.70 16.85
N PRO A 783 -3.54 -22.49 15.66
CA PRO A 783 -2.73 -23.51 14.99
C PRO A 783 -1.28 -23.60 15.53
N THR A 784 -1.08 -23.33 16.80
CA THR A 784 0.17 -23.55 17.54
C THR A 784 0.27 -25.00 18.04
N LYS A 785 1.45 -25.38 18.51
CA LYS A 785 1.63 -26.70 19.14
C LYS A 785 0.77 -26.89 20.40
N SER A 786 0.56 -25.80 21.15
CA SER A 786 -0.22 -25.80 22.39
C SER A 786 -1.73 -25.62 22.17
N GLY A 787 -2.16 -25.23 20.96
CA GLY A 787 -3.54 -24.82 20.69
C GLY A 787 -3.88 -23.43 21.27
N LYS A 788 -2.92 -22.73 21.87
CA LYS A 788 -3.02 -21.41 22.51
C LYS A 788 -2.12 -20.39 21.82
N LEU A 789 -2.28 -19.11 22.11
CA LEU A 789 -1.28 -18.10 21.78
C LEU A 789 -0.02 -18.31 22.63
N GLU A 790 1.16 -18.30 22.01
CA GLU A 790 2.42 -18.59 22.70
C GLU A 790 3.22 -17.30 22.95
N PHE A 791 3.19 -16.80 24.20
CA PHE A 791 3.96 -15.64 24.62
C PHE A 791 5.40 -16.04 24.96
N TRP A 792 5.55 -17.14 25.70
CA TRP A 792 6.82 -17.71 26.06
C TRP A 792 6.75 -19.23 26.16
N THR A 793 7.79 -19.90 25.62
CA THR A 793 8.08 -21.32 25.82
C THR A 793 9.59 -21.53 25.85
N GLU A 794 10.03 -22.63 26.42
CA GLU A 794 11.47 -22.98 26.39
C GLU A 794 12.00 -23.17 24.97
N GLU A 795 11.16 -23.61 24.03
CA GLU A 795 11.53 -23.73 22.62
C GLU A 795 11.76 -22.36 22.00
N LEU A 796 10.84 -21.40 22.25
CA LEU A 796 11.00 -20.02 21.77
C LEU A 796 12.26 -19.36 22.37
N GLU A 797 12.51 -19.53 23.66
CA GLU A 797 13.71 -18.99 24.30
C GLU A 797 14.99 -19.51 23.65
N ARG A 798 15.09 -20.82 23.41
CA ARG A 798 16.23 -21.39 22.68
C ARG A 798 16.39 -20.84 21.27
N LYS A 799 15.27 -20.67 20.56
CA LYS A 799 15.27 -20.07 19.20
C LYS A 799 15.76 -18.63 19.23
N PHE A 800 15.24 -17.80 20.14
CA PHE A 800 15.69 -16.41 20.24
C PHE A 800 17.16 -16.30 20.69
N ALA A 801 17.61 -17.15 21.59
CA ALA A 801 19.02 -17.19 21.99
C ALA A 801 19.97 -17.48 20.81
N THR A 802 19.55 -18.25 19.80
CA THR A 802 20.34 -18.50 18.58
C THR A 802 20.64 -17.20 17.84
N VAL A 803 19.72 -16.24 17.84
CA VAL A 803 19.88 -14.94 17.21
C VAL A 803 20.30 -13.84 18.19
N GLY A 804 20.66 -14.19 19.42
CA GLY A 804 21.17 -13.27 20.45
C GLY A 804 20.11 -12.39 21.11
N LEU A 805 18.85 -12.81 21.10
CA LEU A 805 17.72 -12.14 21.72
C LEU A 805 17.03 -13.04 22.75
N SER A 806 16.13 -12.49 23.56
CA SER A 806 15.22 -13.24 24.43
C SER A 806 13.85 -13.42 23.78
N ALA A 807 13.14 -14.49 24.12
CA ALA A 807 11.74 -14.66 23.76
C ALA A 807 10.82 -13.68 24.51
N LEU A 808 11.26 -13.14 25.64
CA LEU A 808 10.58 -12.04 26.32
C LEU A 808 10.98 -10.72 25.64
N PRO A 809 10.04 -9.93 25.09
CA PRO A 809 10.37 -8.70 24.39
C PRO A 809 11.03 -7.65 25.31
N GLU A 810 12.29 -7.38 25.07
CA GLU A 810 13.07 -6.32 25.71
C GLU A 810 13.15 -5.11 24.79
N PHE A 811 13.17 -3.90 25.36
CA PHE A 811 13.22 -2.68 24.57
C PHE A 811 14.58 -2.45 23.92
N TYR A 812 14.57 -2.25 22.60
CA TYR A 812 15.63 -1.62 21.82
C TYR A 812 15.01 -0.90 20.61
N SER A 813 15.71 0.08 20.08
CA SER A 813 15.30 0.90 18.96
C SER A 813 16.34 0.84 17.84
N GLU A 814 16.46 1.87 17.05
CA GLU A 814 17.37 1.95 15.92
C GLU A 814 18.76 2.48 16.33
N ARG A 815 19.75 2.08 15.59
CA ARG A 815 21.14 2.53 15.78
C ARG A 815 21.31 4.03 15.52
N GLU A 816 20.53 4.58 14.59
CA GLU A 816 20.58 5.99 14.16
C GLU A 816 19.36 6.71 14.68
N GLN A 817 19.51 7.38 15.82
CA GLN A 817 18.44 8.11 16.50
C GLN A 817 18.91 9.50 16.97
N LEU A 818 17.96 10.42 17.13
CA LEU A 818 18.23 11.74 17.72
C LEU A 818 18.54 11.68 19.23
N VAL A 819 18.16 10.59 19.88
CA VAL A 819 18.42 10.31 21.29
C VAL A 819 19.18 8.99 21.41
N ASP A 820 19.98 8.86 22.48
CA ASP A 820 20.79 7.67 22.70
C ASP A 820 19.93 6.58 23.34
N LEU A 821 19.40 5.69 22.51
CA LEU A 821 18.57 4.55 22.91
C LEU A 821 19.34 3.24 22.75
N PRO A 822 18.97 2.18 23.50
CA PRO A 822 19.48 0.85 23.22
C PRO A 822 19.17 0.45 21.78
N TYR A 823 20.10 -0.23 21.12
CA TYR A 823 19.97 -0.70 19.74
C TYR A 823 20.53 -2.10 19.58
N VAL A 824 20.18 -2.79 18.51
CA VAL A 824 20.77 -4.09 18.19
C VAL A 824 22.03 -3.91 17.31
N GLU A 825 23.14 -4.43 17.78
CA GLU A 825 24.38 -4.58 17.03
C GLU A 825 24.42 -5.97 16.39
N LEU A 826 24.67 -6.04 15.07
CA LEU A 826 24.82 -7.31 14.36
C LEU A 826 26.26 -7.78 14.43
N LEU A 827 26.48 -8.96 14.98
CA LEU A 827 27.83 -9.47 15.30
C LEU A 827 28.58 -10.09 14.12
N ASP A 828 27.87 -10.36 13.02
CA ASP A 828 28.38 -10.99 11.81
C ASP A 828 28.45 -10.03 10.62
N ALA A 829 28.49 -8.73 10.88
CA ALA A 829 28.61 -7.70 9.85
C ALA A 829 29.90 -7.81 9.02
N ASP A 830 30.96 -8.38 9.58
CA ASP A 830 32.31 -8.46 9.01
C ASP A 830 32.64 -9.80 8.30
N GLY A 831 31.63 -10.60 7.94
CA GLY A 831 31.82 -11.75 7.05
C GLY A 831 31.92 -13.12 7.71
N GLU A 832 31.64 -13.25 9.00
CA GLU A 832 31.39 -14.56 9.60
C GLU A 832 30.10 -15.17 9.01
N ALA A 833 30.09 -16.49 8.86
CA ALA A 833 28.92 -17.22 8.41
C ALA A 833 27.73 -16.89 9.33
N GLY A 834 26.68 -16.29 8.78
CA GLY A 834 25.46 -16.02 9.54
C GLY A 834 24.88 -17.30 10.15
N VAL A 835 24.14 -17.17 11.23
CA VAL A 835 23.44 -18.31 11.83
C VAL A 835 22.25 -18.72 10.96
N VAL A 836 21.88 -20.01 11.00
CA VAL A 836 20.63 -20.46 10.39
C VAL A 836 19.47 -19.88 11.19
N SER A 837 18.51 -19.29 10.49
CA SER A 837 17.32 -18.76 11.15
C SER A 837 16.54 -19.88 11.84
N PRO A 838 16.29 -19.79 13.14
CA PRO A 838 15.46 -20.74 13.85
C PRO A 838 13.95 -20.52 13.61
N PHE A 839 13.62 -19.46 12.87
CA PHE A 839 12.24 -19.05 12.53
C PHE A 839 11.98 -19.27 11.05
N CYS A 840 10.88 -18.85 10.58
CA CYS A 840 10.38 -18.95 9.20
C CYS A 840 11.40 -19.42 8.18
N ARG A 841 11.33 -20.64 7.71
CA ARG A 841 12.25 -21.24 6.75
C ARG A 841 13.63 -21.54 7.35
N PRO A 842 13.78 -22.70 7.98
CA PRO A 842 14.99 -23.10 8.74
C PRO A 842 16.30 -23.14 7.93
N ASP A 843 16.22 -23.05 6.60
CA ASP A 843 17.40 -23.08 5.72
C ASP A 843 17.91 -21.68 5.31
N THR A 844 17.37 -20.61 5.91
CA THR A 844 17.73 -19.23 5.56
C THR A 844 18.75 -18.67 6.55
N GLY A 845 19.83 -18.09 6.05
CA GLY A 845 20.79 -17.36 6.88
C GLY A 845 20.17 -16.11 7.52
N THR A 846 20.53 -15.82 8.76
CA THR A 846 20.21 -14.58 9.46
C THR A 846 21.43 -14.11 10.26
N SER A 847 21.30 -12.94 10.89
CA SER A 847 22.35 -12.37 11.73
C SER A 847 22.16 -12.74 13.19
N ARG A 848 23.25 -12.78 13.94
CA ARG A 848 23.19 -12.79 15.40
C ARG A 848 23.28 -11.34 15.89
N GLY A 849 22.39 -10.95 16.78
CA GLY A 849 22.35 -9.62 17.39
C GLY A 849 22.82 -9.60 18.83
N ARG A 850 23.12 -8.42 19.31
CA ARG A 850 23.35 -8.11 20.71
C ARG A 850 22.71 -6.75 21.01
N ILE A 851 21.88 -6.67 22.03
CA ILE A 851 21.33 -5.39 22.49
C ILE A 851 22.48 -4.62 23.18
N THR A 852 22.78 -3.45 22.64
CA THR A 852 23.85 -2.55 23.13
C THR A 852 23.19 -1.28 23.66
N ALA A 853 23.60 -0.81 24.81
CA ALA A 853 23.12 0.42 25.40
C ALA A 853 23.47 1.63 24.52
N GLY A 854 22.57 2.59 24.41
CA GLY A 854 22.88 3.87 23.81
C GLY A 854 23.95 4.64 24.61
N SER A 855 24.81 5.35 23.90
CA SER A 855 25.89 6.14 24.53
C SER A 855 26.16 7.43 23.76
N ALA A 856 26.73 8.42 24.46
CA ALA A 856 27.14 9.70 23.88
C ALA A 856 28.22 9.57 22.77
N ASP A 857 28.93 8.44 22.74
CA ASP A 857 29.89 8.08 21.68
C ASP A 857 29.34 7.04 20.69
N GLY A 858 28.06 6.75 20.77
CA GLY A 858 27.39 5.77 19.94
C GLY A 858 27.28 6.22 18.47
N PRO A 859 26.85 5.31 17.57
CA PRO A 859 26.73 5.62 16.15
C PRO A 859 25.84 6.82 15.85
N GLY A 860 24.68 6.92 16.51
CA GLY A 860 23.75 8.06 16.37
C GLY A 860 24.40 9.36 16.81
N ALA A 861 25.09 9.38 17.96
CA ALA A 861 25.79 10.55 18.46
C ALA A 861 26.88 11.04 17.50
N ARG A 862 27.66 10.12 16.90
CA ARG A 862 28.67 10.49 15.90
C ARG A 862 28.04 11.11 14.63
N LEU A 863 26.90 10.61 14.17
CA LEU A 863 26.18 11.19 13.02
C LEU A 863 25.65 12.59 13.36
N ARG A 864 25.04 12.77 14.53
CA ARG A 864 24.59 14.09 15.00
C ARG A 864 25.73 15.10 15.07
N ALA A 865 26.90 14.71 15.56
CA ALA A 865 28.10 15.55 15.57
C ALA A 865 28.58 15.95 14.16
N GLN A 866 28.23 15.18 13.13
CA GLN A 866 28.49 15.47 11.72
C GLN A 866 27.39 16.29 11.06
N GLY A 867 26.35 16.71 11.81
CA GLY A 867 25.24 17.52 11.30
C GLY A 867 24.07 16.74 10.72
N TYR A 868 24.01 15.41 10.93
CA TYR A 868 22.81 14.62 10.61
C TYR A 868 21.83 14.71 11.78
N ASP A 869 21.08 15.81 11.83
CA ASP A 869 20.26 16.22 12.98
C ASP A 869 18.75 16.07 12.76
N THR A 870 18.37 15.36 11.73
CA THR A 870 16.98 15.24 11.30
C THR A 870 16.61 13.76 11.09
N GLU A 871 15.47 13.36 11.62
CA GLU A 871 14.91 12.01 11.38
C GLU A 871 14.40 11.90 9.93
N LEU A 872 14.88 10.94 9.17
CA LEU A 872 14.34 10.60 7.86
C LEU A 872 13.30 9.49 8.02
N VAL A 873 12.07 9.80 7.66
CA VAL A 873 10.96 8.86 7.54
C VAL A 873 10.65 8.61 6.08
N THR A 874 10.60 7.36 5.65
CA THR A 874 10.17 7.01 4.29
C THR A 874 8.80 6.35 4.30
N GLY A 875 8.07 6.37 3.20
CA GLY A 875 6.74 5.77 3.18
C GLY A 875 6.10 5.68 1.82
N ARG A 876 4.83 5.33 1.82
CA ARG A 876 4.05 5.25 0.59
C ARG A 876 3.75 6.63 0.02
N PRO A 877 3.68 6.75 -1.32
CA PRO A 877 3.17 7.93 -1.99
C PRO A 877 1.64 8.04 -1.82
N PRO A 878 1.05 9.19 -2.19
CA PRO A 878 -0.40 9.39 -2.16
C PRO A 878 -1.19 8.35 -2.97
N ALA A 879 -2.50 8.30 -2.75
CA ALA A 879 -3.41 7.23 -3.19
C ALA A 879 -3.41 6.93 -4.70
N ALA A 880 -2.97 7.83 -5.56
CA ALA A 880 -2.86 7.60 -7.00
C ALA A 880 -1.70 6.68 -7.37
N HIS A 881 -0.64 6.64 -6.55
CA HIS A 881 0.56 5.87 -6.82
C HIS A 881 0.63 4.54 -6.06
N PHE A 882 1.29 3.57 -6.69
CA PHE A 882 1.61 2.27 -6.10
C PHE A 882 2.97 1.79 -6.59
N HIS A 883 4.01 1.91 -5.75
CA HIS A 883 5.41 1.64 -6.12
C HIS A 883 5.85 2.44 -7.37
N SER A 884 6.78 1.89 -8.18
CA SER A 884 7.36 2.58 -9.32
C SER A 884 6.50 2.54 -10.59
N TRP A 885 5.68 1.50 -10.78
CA TRP A 885 5.04 1.28 -12.07
C TRP A 885 3.79 2.13 -12.36
N THR A 886 3.09 2.67 -11.35
CA THR A 886 2.04 3.67 -11.58
C THR A 886 2.57 5.02 -12.05
N HIS A 887 3.87 5.24 -11.98
CA HIS A 887 4.53 6.42 -12.55
C HIS A 887 4.61 6.39 -14.09
N TYR A 888 4.21 5.28 -14.71
CA TYR A 888 3.99 5.17 -16.15
C TYR A 888 2.55 5.54 -16.55
N PHE A 889 1.72 5.98 -15.61
CA PHE A 889 0.35 6.43 -15.84
C PHE A 889 0.27 7.94 -15.75
N TRP A 890 -0.02 8.60 -16.88
CA TRP A 890 -0.03 10.05 -16.93
C TRP A 890 -1.02 10.69 -15.95
N GLN A 891 -2.20 10.08 -15.73
CA GLN A 891 -3.17 10.60 -14.76
C GLN A 891 -2.65 10.54 -13.31
N ALA A 892 -1.88 9.51 -12.96
CA ALA A 892 -1.24 9.44 -11.65
C ALA A 892 -0.16 10.53 -11.51
N GLN A 893 0.62 10.75 -12.55
CA GLN A 893 1.63 11.81 -12.60
C GLN A 893 1.01 13.21 -12.55
N GLU A 894 -0.09 13.45 -13.24
CA GLU A 894 -0.84 14.71 -13.15
C GLU A 894 -1.28 15.02 -11.71
N MET A 895 -1.61 13.97 -10.92
CA MET A 895 -2.04 14.14 -9.53
C MET A 895 -0.88 14.40 -8.57
N TRP A 896 0.28 13.77 -8.80
CA TRP A 896 1.47 13.84 -7.93
C TRP A 896 2.74 13.64 -8.77
N PRO A 897 3.21 14.67 -9.46
CA PRO A 897 4.30 14.54 -10.42
C PRO A 897 5.67 14.40 -9.75
N ASP A 898 5.95 15.16 -8.68
CA ASP A 898 7.28 15.30 -8.13
C ASP A 898 7.51 14.47 -6.88
N LEU A 899 8.74 14.00 -6.71
CA LEU A 899 9.24 13.51 -5.44
C LEU A 899 9.29 14.67 -4.45
N TYR A 900 8.61 14.56 -3.32
CA TYR A 900 8.56 15.62 -2.33
C TYR A 900 9.22 15.25 -1.01
N CYS A 901 9.71 16.26 -0.31
CA CYS A 901 10.17 16.20 1.08
C CYS A 901 9.23 17.04 1.94
N GLN A 902 8.42 16.37 2.76
CA GLN A 902 7.58 17.07 3.75
C GLN A 902 8.45 17.55 4.91
N ILE A 903 8.39 18.85 5.21
CA ILE A 903 9.23 19.52 6.21
C ILE A 903 8.34 20.34 7.14
N HIS A 904 8.59 20.28 8.44
CA HIS A 904 7.88 21.12 9.41
C HIS A 904 8.23 22.61 9.20
N PRO A 905 7.27 23.56 9.34
CA PRO A 905 7.51 24.99 9.13
C PRO A 905 8.68 25.54 9.93
N ASP A 906 8.80 25.18 11.21
CA ASP A 906 9.89 25.65 12.08
C ASP A 906 11.27 25.21 11.55
N LYS A 907 11.36 23.95 11.09
CA LYS A 907 12.61 23.45 10.50
C LYS A 907 12.89 24.09 9.16
N ALA A 908 11.90 24.29 8.32
CA ALA A 908 12.05 24.99 7.04
C ALA A 908 12.53 26.42 7.24
N ALA A 909 11.93 27.15 8.18
CA ALA A 909 12.35 28.51 8.54
C ALA A 909 13.80 28.56 9.05
N ALA A 910 14.19 27.63 9.94
CA ALA A 910 15.56 27.53 10.46
C ALA A 910 16.60 27.25 9.35
N LEU A 911 16.21 26.52 8.29
CA LEU A 911 17.07 26.19 7.15
C LEU A 911 16.96 27.17 5.98
N GLY A 912 16.05 28.16 6.04
CA GLY A 912 15.79 29.12 4.96
C GLY A 912 15.22 28.46 3.71
N ILE A 913 14.36 27.43 3.88
CA ILE A 913 13.71 26.69 2.81
C ILE A 913 12.30 27.22 2.59
N ALA A 914 11.97 27.54 1.34
CA ALA A 914 10.63 27.94 0.92
C ALA A 914 9.83 26.73 0.44
N ASP A 915 8.50 26.81 0.56
CA ASP A 915 7.60 25.78 0.03
C ASP A 915 7.71 25.71 -1.51
N GLY A 916 7.76 24.48 -2.06
CA GLY A 916 8.00 24.25 -3.50
C GLY A 916 9.47 24.38 -3.94
N GLN A 917 10.40 24.76 -3.07
CA GLN A 917 11.81 24.84 -3.38
C GLN A 917 12.44 23.43 -3.50
N ARG A 918 13.42 23.28 -4.41
CA ARG A 918 14.26 22.07 -4.42
C ARG A 918 15.17 22.03 -3.20
N VAL A 919 15.23 20.89 -2.57
CA VAL A 919 16.06 20.58 -1.40
C VAL A 919 16.91 19.36 -1.66
N LYS A 920 18.14 19.38 -1.15
CA LYS A 920 19.01 18.21 -1.05
C LYS A 920 18.79 17.55 0.31
N VAL A 921 18.54 16.24 0.29
CA VAL A 921 18.48 15.41 1.50
C VAL A 921 19.64 14.42 1.43
N GLU A 922 20.39 14.31 2.51
CA GLU A 922 21.61 13.52 2.57
C GLU A 922 21.65 12.71 3.88
N THR A 923 21.99 11.44 3.78
CA THR A 923 22.33 10.54 4.90
C THR A 923 23.81 10.17 4.81
N SER A 924 24.31 9.40 5.76
CA SER A 924 25.66 8.80 5.68
C SER A 924 25.82 7.82 4.49
N HIS A 925 24.73 7.46 3.82
CA HIS A 925 24.70 6.45 2.75
C HIS A 925 24.60 7.05 1.35
N GLY A 926 24.09 8.28 1.22
CA GLY A 926 23.96 8.96 -0.06
C GLY A 926 23.10 10.21 0.00
N ALA A 927 22.81 10.77 -1.18
CA ALA A 927 22.04 12.00 -1.30
C ALA A 927 21.08 11.97 -2.49
N ILE A 928 19.95 12.64 -2.33
CA ILE A 928 18.95 12.88 -3.39
C ILE A 928 18.44 14.32 -3.33
N GLU A 929 17.75 14.74 -4.38
CA GLU A 929 16.94 15.95 -4.38
C GLU A 929 15.45 15.63 -4.33
N ALA A 930 14.67 16.55 -3.79
CA ALA A 930 13.21 16.50 -3.72
C ALA A 930 12.63 17.92 -3.70
N VAL A 931 11.32 18.05 -3.90
CA VAL A 931 10.61 19.33 -3.77
C VAL A 931 10.09 19.49 -2.33
N ALA A 932 10.39 20.61 -1.67
CA ALA A 932 9.92 20.88 -0.33
C ALA A 932 8.40 21.05 -0.29
N TRP A 933 7.75 20.32 0.60
CA TRP A 933 6.36 20.52 0.99
C TRP A 933 6.34 20.92 2.47
N ILE A 934 6.12 22.22 2.74
CA ILE A 934 6.11 22.73 4.10
C ILE A 934 4.72 22.54 4.71
N HIS A 935 4.66 21.75 5.75
CA HIS A 935 3.39 21.43 6.40
C HIS A 935 3.62 20.96 7.85
N ALA A 936 2.91 21.57 8.82
CA ALA A 936 3.03 21.26 10.26
C ALA A 936 2.55 19.85 10.67
N GLY A 937 1.97 19.08 9.75
CA GLY A 937 1.57 17.69 9.97
C GLY A 937 2.72 16.69 9.96
N ILE A 938 3.87 17.04 10.48
CA ILE A 938 5.03 16.17 10.74
C ILE A 938 5.74 16.66 11.98
N ARG A 939 6.45 15.77 12.68
CA ARG A 939 7.28 16.20 13.83
C ARG A 939 8.30 17.24 13.41
N PRO A 940 8.59 18.28 14.23
CA PRO A 940 9.59 19.31 13.90
C PRO A 940 11.00 18.76 13.70
N THR A 941 11.29 17.58 14.25
CA THR A 941 12.59 16.90 14.15
C THR A 941 12.71 15.97 12.95
N ALA A 942 11.64 15.78 12.18
CA ALA A 942 11.57 14.78 11.10
C ALA A 942 11.29 15.39 9.73
N VAL A 943 11.69 14.65 8.69
CA VAL A 943 11.25 14.87 7.31
C VAL A 943 10.72 13.56 6.73
N PHE A 944 9.81 13.67 5.76
CA PHE A 944 9.24 12.51 5.09
C PHE A 944 9.47 12.57 3.59
N ILE A 945 9.91 11.45 3.01
CA ILE A 945 10.08 11.28 1.58
C ILE A 945 9.38 9.99 1.11
N PRO A 946 8.48 10.07 0.11
CA PRO A 946 7.80 8.88 -0.39
C PRO A 946 8.71 8.02 -1.28
N ILE A 947 8.41 6.72 -1.33
CA ILE A 947 9.02 5.75 -2.24
C ILE A 947 8.32 5.76 -3.60
N GLY A 948 8.95 5.20 -4.64
CA GLY A 948 8.33 4.86 -5.92
C GLY A 948 8.87 5.65 -7.11
N TRP A 949 9.43 6.83 -6.91
CA TRP A 949 10.11 7.57 -7.97
C TRP A 949 11.42 6.89 -8.36
N GLY A 950 11.79 7.03 -9.64
CA GLY A 950 12.97 6.45 -10.24
C GLY A 950 13.53 7.30 -11.39
N GLU A 951 14.79 7.05 -11.76
CA GLU A 951 15.52 7.84 -12.75
C GLU A 951 15.09 7.58 -14.21
N ARG A 952 14.37 6.46 -14.45
CA ARG A 952 13.96 6.03 -15.80
C ARG A 952 12.45 6.08 -16.02
N GLN A 953 11.72 6.78 -15.18
CA GLN A 953 10.29 7.02 -15.36
C GLN A 953 10.03 8.02 -16.49
N PRO A 954 9.00 7.82 -17.35
CA PRO A 954 8.87 8.56 -18.57
C PRO A 954 8.49 10.03 -18.40
N TYR A 955 7.82 10.40 -17.30
CA TYR A 955 7.28 11.75 -17.13
C TYR A 955 8.13 12.63 -16.22
N HIS A 956 8.35 12.22 -14.97
CA HIS A 956 9.08 13.00 -13.96
C HIS A 956 10.14 12.12 -13.28
N PRO A 957 11.33 11.95 -13.91
CA PRO A 957 12.38 11.13 -13.35
C PRO A 957 13.00 11.81 -12.12
N TRP A 958 13.11 11.04 -11.03
CA TRP A 958 13.77 11.44 -9.80
C TRP A 958 14.69 10.32 -9.31
N ARG A 959 15.74 10.68 -8.60
CA ARG A 959 16.57 9.65 -7.93
C ARG A 959 15.78 8.98 -6.81
N SER A 960 15.81 7.65 -6.73
CA SER A 960 15.08 6.88 -5.73
C SER A 960 15.49 7.26 -4.31
N VAL A 961 14.53 7.35 -3.38
CA VAL A 961 14.80 7.54 -1.95
C VAL A 961 15.71 6.46 -1.36
N ASN A 962 15.80 5.30 -1.98
CA ASN A 962 16.63 4.19 -1.51
C ASN A 962 18.16 4.40 -1.69
N PHE A 963 18.58 5.48 -2.32
CA PHE A 963 19.96 5.98 -2.22
C PHE A 963 20.30 6.51 -0.82
N LEU A 964 19.29 6.85 -0.02
CA LEU A 964 19.47 7.32 1.35
C LEU A 964 19.56 6.19 2.39
N THR A 965 19.36 4.92 1.98
CA THR A 965 19.34 3.75 2.86
C THR A 965 20.44 2.76 2.48
N ASP A 966 20.91 1.90 3.39
CA ASP A 966 21.96 0.93 3.06
C ASP A 966 21.56 -0.54 3.26
N GLY A 967 20.52 -0.80 4.02
CA GLY A 967 20.01 -2.17 4.28
C GLY A 967 20.84 -3.03 5.23
N THR A 968 21.92 -2.49 5.82
CA THR A 968 22.77 -3.27 6.74
C THR A 968 22.15 -3.41 8.13
N GLN A 969 21.31 -2.47 8.55
CA GLN A 969 20.57 -2.53 9.82
C GLN A 969 19.34 -3.41 9.67
N ARG A 970 19.30 -4.52 10.40
CA ARG A 970 18.27 -5.54 10.24
C ARG A 970 17.83 -6.13 11.58
N ASP A 971 16.61 -6.65 11.60
CA ASP A 971 16.08 -7.47 12.70
C ASP A 971 16.76 -8.86 12.70
N PRO A 972 17.44 -9.27 13.75
CA PRO A 972 18.14 -10.56 13.79
C PRO A 972 17.21 -11.77 13.65
N ALA A 973 15.95 -11.65 14.12
CA ALA A 973 15.00 -12.75 14.08
C ALA A 973 14.43 -12.99 12.68
N SER A 974 14.26 -11.94 11.87
CA SER A 974 13.51 -12.00 10.62
C SER A 974 14.26 -11.51 9.39
N ASP A 975 15.46 -10.97 9.57
CA ASP A 975 16.25 -10.28 8.52
C ASP A 975 15.49 -9.05 7.92
N GLN A 976 14.51 -8.50 8.66
CA GLN A 976 13.75 -7.31 8.26
C GLN A 976 14.65 -6.08 8.25
N THR A 977 14.72 -5.40 7.11
CA THR A 977 15.56 -4.21 6.93
C THR A 977 14.93 -2.95 7.54
N ASN A 978 15.72 -2.12 8.21
CA ASN A 978 15.33 -0.77 8.63
C ASN A 978 15.30 0.18 7.42
N LEU A 979 14.16 0.83 7.22
CA LEU A 979 13.93 1.82 6.16
C LEU A 979 13.21 3.07 6.66
N LYS A 980 12.95 3.18 7.98
CA LYS A 980 12.04 4.18 8.54
C LYS A 980 12.67 5.13 9.53
N ALA A 981 13.79 4.77 10.09
CA ALA A 981 14.46 5.57 11.10
C ALA A 981 15.95 5.67 10.78
N LEU A 982 16.30 6.73 10.10
CA LEU A 982 17.66 7.10 9.72
C LEU A 982 17.89 8.57 10.08
N LEU A 983 19.14 8.96 10.21
CA LEU A 983 19.50 10.38 10.37
C LEU A 983 19.90 11.00 9.05
N CYS A 984 19.40 12.18 8.78
CA CYS A 984 19.72 12.95 7.58
C CYS A 984 20.02 14.41 7.92
N ARG A 985 20.57 15.12 6.95
CA ARG A 985 20.60 16.58 6.87
C ARG A 985 19.85 17.07 5.65
N VAL A 986 19.25 18.24 5.77
CA VAL A 986 18.45 18.86 4.70
C VAL A 986 18.99 20.26 4.44
N ALA A 987 19.14 20.62 3.18
CA ALA A 987 19.60 21.95 2.76
C ALA A 987 18.89 22.36 1.47
N PRO A 988 18.81 23.66 1.13
CA PRO A 988 18.42 24.10 -0.20
C PRO A 988 19.33 23.45 -1.28
N ALA A 989 18.73 22.94 -2.35
CA ALA A 989 19.54 22.43 -3.47
C ALA A 989 20.31 23.58 -4.15
N GLY A 990 21.57 23.32 -4.52
CA GLY A 990 22.42 24.32 -5.17
C GLY A 990 23.21 25.25 -4.22
N LYS A 991 23.26 24.94 -2.92
CA LYS A 991 24.17 25.57 -1.95
C LYS A 991 25.30 24.63 -1.55
#